data_0dfe56932085eab5e105b47fb23ea840
#
_entry.id   0dfe56932085eab5e105b47fb23ea840
#
_cell.length_a   1.000
_cell.length_b   1.000
_cell.length_c   1.000
_cell.angle_alpha   90.00
_cell.angle_beta   90.00
_cell.angle_gamma   90.00
#
_symmetry.space_group_name_H-M   'P 1'
#
loop_
_entity.id
_entity.type
_entity.pdbx_description
1 polymer ?
#
loop_
_entity_poly.entity_id
_entity_poly.type
_entity_poly.pdbx_seq_one_letter_code
_entity_poly.pdbx_strand_id
1 'polypeptide(L)'
;MKPSWREQLNISRVAIKYARVTVFIAIAVAVAGIFAFSSLKYALFPEIPFPVVIVQGSAPLETTLETEKQLTNPLETSLRSLENAELFSSTYPGQTIINVAFAAGLNLNQSTTTVKNYLKQASLPPEATIEVTPFNLNESVAVTYAISSETQPVDLLASITQEQIIPSLEAVRGVRRVDLLGDSSLRDTDNNSSAANPPTLTRLNQEDILAVQVIKKAEGNTLDVAAAVEEQIANLRENLPNIRLVIAETQADYIEEASQATLEALLGAIVLAILVIFPFLGNIQATLITALAIPMSLLGTFIVMAVAGFNLETITLLGLALVIGIIVDDAIVDVENISRHIDEGMSPKQAAIKGTDEIGLTVSASTLTLATVFLPIALIGGNLGQFFKPFGMTVSAAVLISLLVARTLSPVLAMYWIKPRRRKSENKQKSFILVPIYRSILNWSLYHRKAVMTIALLSFVVGLGLIPFIPQGFVPKLDRGEFNVIYTLPNPKVPNRLKVPQTSDSDNNNPSLFQGFMDFPERFLLGRNYRVGSKLEGLILEDTNNVESAYTIAGYQGNPLKGRIYVQLKDNRSLTTSQVQEKIREKLPKLKGGSISVEDILFIETGDDSPFKIALLSNSFDSLTKTANLLKNRLESIPGLVDIKLSAGKKNAPIEHFEQQRVIYLTANLSEGIGLGDVTKEVVEIAQEMLPNDVTFDIQGSSAQVQSIFKEFAIALFFAILSMMVILYLTFGRFLESFVVLLSLPLSIVGAMFALLITQSDFGMISLIGLIFLLGLLDKNAILLMDYTNQLREQGMSRHHAILKTGEIRLRPIIMTTASTILGMLPIAVGLGAGAELRQPMAVAIIGGLITSSVLSLIVVPVLYTLLEDAGEKLFFQK
;
A
#
# COMPACT_ATOMS: atom_id res chain seq x y z
N MET A 1 46.84 -7.90 28.96
CA MET A 1 46.41 -8.11 27.55
C MET A 1 45.75 -6.86 27.09
N LYS A 2 46.10 -6.30 25.91
CA LYS A 2 45.29 -5.21 25.30
C LYS A 2 43.95 -5.81 24.93
N PRO A 3 42.82 -5.10 25.26
CA PRO A 3 41.49 -5.58 24.89
C PRO A 3 41.41 -5.80 23.38
N SER A 4 40.79 -6.91 22.98
CA SER A 4 40.57 -7.21 21.56
C SER A 4 39.68 -6.10 20.98
N TRP A 5 39.80 -5.84 19.67
CA TRP A 5 38.96 -4.83 19.01
C TRP A 5 37.45 -5.12 19.19
N ARG A 6 37.05 -6.38 19.33
CA ARG A 6 35.69 -6.84 19.70
C ARG A 6 35.25 -6.31 21.07
N GLU A 7 36.17 -6.25 22.04
CA GLU A 7 35.91 -5.74 23.40
C GLU A 7 35.83 -4.22 23.47
N GLN A 8 36.58 -3.52 22.61
CA GLN A 8 36.60 -2.05 22.54
C GLN A 8 35.32 -1.45 21.95
N LEU A 9 34.68 -2.14 21.01
CA LEU A 9 33.44 -1.71 20.33
C LEU A 9 32.16 -2.11 21.09
N ASN A 10 32.25 -2.80 22.24
CA ASN A 10 31.07 -3.27 22.95
C ASN A 10 30.40 -2.18 23.77
N ILE A 11 29.32 -1.57 23.23
CA ILE A 11 28.50 -0.55 23.90
C ILE A 11 27.92 -1.07 25.22
N SER A 12 27.64 -2.38 25.34
CA SER A 12 27.07 -2.99 26.56
C SER A 12 27.98 -2.84 27.77
N ARG A 13 29.32 -2.81 27.61
CA ARG A 13 30.25 -2.54 28.72
C ARG A 13 30.05 -1.16 29.31
N VAL A 14 29.82 -0.15 28.46
CA VAL A 14 29.53 1.24 28.89
C VAL A 14 28.17 1.30 29.59
N ALA A 15 27.16 0.66 29.03
CA ALA A 15 25.82 0.60 29.62
C ALA A 15 25.81 -0.07 31.01
N ILE A 16 26.52 -1.20 31.18
CA ILE A 16 26.65 -1.93 32.44
C ILE A 16 27.46 -1.10 33.45
N LYS A 17 28.53 -0.39 33.02
CA LYS A 17 29.31 0.50 33.89
C LYS A 17 28.47 1.64 34.42
N TYR A 18 27.63 2.24 33.62
CA TYR A 18 26.75 3.37 34.00
C TYR A 18 25.26 2.94 34.07
N ALA A 19 25.00 1.77 34.68
CA ALA A 19 23.69 1.13 34.69
C ALA A 19 22.53 2.05 35.12
N ARG A 20 22.73 2.92 36.11
CA ARG A 20 21.69 3.88 36.58
C ARG A 20 21.34 4.90 35.51
N VAL A 21 22.35 5.39 34.77
CA VAL A 21 22.16 6.35 33.66
C VAL A 21 21.44 5.67 32.50
N THR A 22 21.79 4.43 32.19
CA THR A 22 21.12 3.63 31.16
C THR A 22 19.63 3.45 31.47
N VAL A 23 19.28 3.10 32.71
CA VAL A 23 17.86 2.97 33.12
C VAL A 23 17.14 4.32 33.06
N PHE A 24 17.80 5.41 33.49
CA PHE A 24 17.21 6.75 33.39
C PHE A 24 16.94 7.18 31.95
N ILE A 25 17.89 6.94 31.04
CA ILE A 25 17.70 7.20 29.58
C ILE A 25 16.55 6.34 29.04
N ALA A 26 16.48 5.06 29.43
CA ALA A 26 15.39 4.18 28.96
C ALA A 26 14.02 4.71 29.41
N ILE A 27 13.88 5.15 30.66
CA ILE A 27 12.64 5.78 31.16
C ILE A 27 12.32 7.06 30.37
N ALA A 28 13.34 7.91 30.13
CA ALA A 28 13.15 9.14 29.34
C ALA A 28 12.67 8.84 27.91
N VAL A 29 13.26 7.82 27.24
CA VAL A 29 12.82 7.34 25.92
C VAL A 29 11.40 6.79 25.99
N ALA A 30 11.03 6.03 27.03
CA ALA A 30 9.67 5.52 27.20
C ALA A 30 8.65 6.66 27.30
N VAL A 31 8.91 7.67 28.14
CA VAL A 31 8.01 8.84 28.30
C VAL A 31 7.91 9.63 27.00
N ALA A 32 9.04 9.92 26.34
CA ALA A 32 9.06 10.61 25.05
C ALA A 32 8.35 9.80 23.96
N GLY A 33 8.50 8.47 23.97
CA GLY A 33 7.84 7.57 23.03
C GLY A 33 6.32 7.50 23.19
N ILE A 34 5.82 7.53 24.44
CA ILE A 34 4.38 7.61 24.72
C ILE A 34 3.83 8.95 24.19
N PHE A 35 4.54 10.05 24.43
CA PHE A 35 4.14 11.35 23.92
C PHE A 35 4.20 11.41 22.39
N ALA A 36 5.24 10.84 21.78
CA ALA A 36 5.34 10.72 20.33
C ALA A 36 4.17 9.89 19.74
N PHE A 37 3.86 8.72 20.35
CA PHE A 37 2.73 7.89 19.93
C PHE A 37 1.40 8.64 19.93
N SER A 38 1.14 9.44 20.97
CA SER A 38 -0.10 10.23 21.06
C SER A 38 -0.17 11.36 20.02
N SER A 39 0.94 11.74 19.40
CA SER A 39 0.98 12.75 18.33
C SER A 39 0.87 12.16 16.92
N LEU A 40 1.05 10.85 16.76
CA LEU A 40 0.92 10.16 15.48
C LEU A 40 -0.55 9.95 15.13
N LYS A 41 -0.91 10.18 13.88
CA LYS A 41 -2.26 10.05 13.37
C LYS A 41 -2.45 8.72 12.65
N TYR A 42 -3.66 8.17 12.72
CA TYR A 42 -4.02 6.99 11.93
C TYR A 42 -4.47 7.40 10.55
N ALA A 43 -3.97 6.70 9.53
CA ALA A 43 -4.36 6.90 8.15
C ALA A 43 -4.31 5.56 7.39
N LEU A 44 -5.03 5.46 6.28
CA LEU A 44 -4.94 4.27 5.45
C LEU A 44 -3.60 4.23 4.69
N PHE A 45 -3.23 5.37 4.11
CA PHE A 45 -2.00 5.56 3.33
C PHE A 45 -1.30 6.88 3.67
N PRO A 46 -0.03 7.04 3.27
CA PRO A 46 0.69 8.28 3.41
C PRO A 46 -0.04 9.45 2.72
N GLU A 47 -0.05 10.61 3.36
CA GLU A 47 -0.58 11.85 2.79
C GLU A 47 0.42 12.41 1.76
N ILE A 48 0.44 11.79 0.56
CA ILE A 48 1.37 12.16 -0.51
C ILE A 48 0.69 13.21 -1.40
N PRO A 49 1.27 14.40 -1.59
CA PRO A 49 0.72 15.35 -2.54
C PRO A 49 0.88 14.84 -3.98
N PHE A 50 -0.23 14.71 -4.69
CA PHE A 50 -0.27 14.44 -6.13
C PHE A 50 -0.72 15.72 -6.84
N PRO A 51 0.22 16.61 -7.20
CA PRO A 51 -0.14 17.86 -7.80
C PRO A 51 -0.58 17.70 -9.25
N VAL A 52 -1.79 18.14 -9.54
CA VAL A 52 -2.34 18.25 -10.89
C VAL A 52 -2.65 19.71 -11.17
N VAL A 53 -2.25 20.20 -12.32
CA VAL A 53 -2.61 21.54 -12.76
C VAL A 53 -3.58 21.40 -13.92
N ILE A 54 -4.82 21.84 -13.70
CA ILE A 54 -5.86 21.82 -14.72
C ILE A 54 -5.79 23.12 -15.52
N VAL A 55 -5.57 23.01 -16.81
CA VAL A 55 -5.59 24.10 -17.76
C VAL A 55 -6.86 24.01 -18.58
N GLN A 56 -7.77 24.95 -18.39
CA GLN A 56 -9.01 25.04 -19.15
C GLN A 56 -8.88 26.17 -20.17
N GLY A 57 -8.92 25.82 -21.45
CA GLY A 57 -8.93 26.78 -22.54
C GLY A 57 -10.31 26.87 -23.17
N SER A 58 -10.79 28.06 -23.49
CA SER A 58 -12.02 28.28 -24.27
C SER A 58 -11.83 29.28 -25.37
N ALA A 59 -12.47 29.04 -26.52
CA ALA A 59 -12.48 29.93 -27.68
C ALA A 59 -13.76 29.68 -28.48
N PRO A 60 -14.27 30.70 -29.26
CA PRO A 60 -15.49 30.55 -30.03
C PRO A 60 -15.28 29.71 -31.31
N LEU A 61 -15.02 28.43 -31.14
CA LEU A 61 -14.78 27.44 -32.20
C LEU A 61 -15.95 26.43 -32.25
N GLU A 62 -16.44 26.17 -33.44
CA GLU A 62 -17.69 25.40 -33.61
C GLU A 62 -17.50 23.88 -33.55
N THR A 63 -16.33 23.38 -33.93
CA THR A 63 -16.10 21.94 -34.02
C THR A 63 -14.96 21.45 -33.13
N THR A 64 -15.07 20.22 -32.65
CA THR A 64 -14.02 19.58 -31.84
C THR A 64 -12.67 19.53 -32.59
N LEU A 65 -12.68 19.26 -33.90
CA LEU A 65 -11.47 19.17 -34.71
C LEU A 65 -10.78 20.53 -34.89
N GLU A 66 -11.57 21.60 -35.00
CA GLU A 66 -11.07 22.97 -35.08
C GLU A 66 -10.50 23.40 -33.72
N THR A 67 -11.19 23.09 -32.64
CA THR A 67 -10.72 23.32 -31.28
C THR A 67 -9.42 22.56 -31.00
N GLU A 68 -9.31 21.31 -31.40
CA GLU A 68 -8.09 20.52 -31.31
C GLU A 68 -6.91 21.25 -31.99
N LYS A 69 -7.08 21.70 -33.23
CA LYS A 69 -6.02 22.34 -34.02
C LYS A 69 -5.63 23.74 -33.55
N GLN A 70 -6.61 24.57 -33.15
CA GLN A 70 -6.38 25.97 -32.86
C GLN A 70 -6.18 26.26 -31.36
N LEU A 71 -6.65 25.39 -30.48
CA LEU A 71 -6.58 25.59 -29.02
C LEU A 71 -5.79 24.48 -28.32
N THR A 72 -6.16 23.20 -28.47
CA THR A 72 -5.56 22.10 -27.74
C THR A 72 -4.08 21.89 -28.12
N ASN A 73 -3.80 21.70 -29.42
CA ASN A 73 -2.44 21.43 -29.89
C ASN A 73 -1.44 22.55 -29.57
N PRO A 74 -1.76 23.86 -29.73
CA PRO A 74 -0.87 24.93 -29.30
C PRO A 74 -0.59 24.95 -27.80
N LEU A 75 -1.61 24.69 -26.97
CA LEU A 75 -1.43 24.60 -25.52
C LEU A 75 -0.55 23.41 -25.12
N GLU A 76 -0.81 22.23 -25.67
CA GLU A 76 0.02 21.04 -25.42
C GLU A 76 1.46 21.22 -25.90
N THR A 77 1.65 21.86 -27.05
CA THR A 77 2.99 22.13 -27.57
C THR A 77 3.79 23.06 -26.65
N SER A 78 3.12 24.04 -26.03
CA SER A 78 3.77 24.93 -25.06
C SER A 78 4.16 24.20 -23.78
N LEU A 79 3.41 23.15 -23.38
CA LEU A 79 3.62 22.38 -22.17
C LEU A 79 4.55 21.16 -22.36
N ARG A 80 4.91 20.82 -23.60
CA ARG A 80 5.70 19.62 -23.95
C ARG A 80 7.05 19.53 -23.25
N SER A 81 7.67 20.64 -22.93
CA SER A 81 9.00 20.69 -22.31
C SER A 81 8.97 20.67 -20.77
N LEU A 82 7.80 20.44 -20.16
CA LEU A 82 7.70 20.27 -18.72
C LEU A 82 8.35 18.95 -18.31
N GLU A 83 9.29 19.02 -17.37
CA GLU A 83 9.92 17.85 -16.78
C GLU A 83 9.04 17.26 -15.67
N ASN A 84 9.03 15.94 -15.54
CA ASN A 84 8.30 15.21 -14.50
C ASN A 84 6.77 15.46 -14.49
N ALA A 85 6.19 15.67 -15.65
CA ALA A 85 4.76 15.87 -15.84
C ALA A 85 4.24 15.03 -17.00
N GLU A 86 3.03 14.47 -16.84
CA GLU A 86 2.28 13.77 -17.88
C GLU A 86 1.09 14.64 -18.31
N LEU A 87 0.81 14.66 -19.61
CA LEU A 87 -0.22 15.49 -20.21
C LEU A 87 -1.40 14.64 -20.69
N PHE A 88 -2.57 14.92 -20.14
CA PHE A 88 -3.85 14.34 -20.56
C PHE A 88 -4.77 15.47 -21.03
N SER A 89 -5.30 15.42 -22.23
CA SER A 89 -6.24 16.43 -22.66
C SER A 89 -7.55 15.86 -23.18
N SER A 90 -8.61 16.64 -23.01
CA SER A 90 -9.94 16.37 -23.54
C SER A 90 -10.45 17.59 -24.28
N THR A 91 -10.72 17.43 -25.57
CA THR A 91 -11.15 18.51 -26.47
C THR A 91 -12.63 18.38 -26.79
N TYR A 92 -13.37 19.44 -26.57
CA TYR A 92 -14.80 19.63 -26.88
C TYR A 92 -14.94 20.76 -27.90
N PRO A 93 -16.11 20.97 -28.53
CA PRO A 93 -16.34 22.14 -29.39
C PRO A 93 -16.14 23.45 -28.57
N GLY A 94 -15.19 24.27 -28.97
CA GLY A 94 -14.89 25.56 -28.32
C GLY A 94 -14.18 25.47 -26.96
N GLN A 95 -13.89 24.28 -26.43
CA GLN A 95 -13.29 24.10 -25.11
C GLN A 95 -12.26 22.97 -25.10
N THR A 96 -11.17 23.16 -24.34
CA THR A 96 -10.20 22.11 -24.03
C THR A 96 -9.88 22.10 -22.55
N ILE A 97 -9.68 20.89 -22.00
CA ILE A 97 -9.23 20.68 -20.63
C ILE A 97 -7.94 19.86 -20.71
N ILE A 98 -6.85 20.42 -20.17
CA ILE A 98 -5.55 19.75 -20.13
C ILE A 98 -5.19 19.54 -18.66
N ASN A 99 -5.07 18.28 -18.26
CA ASN A 99 -4.60 17.88 -16.95
C ASN A 99 -3.08 17.63 -17.04
N VAL A 100 -2.33 18.46 -16.34
CA VAL A 100 -0.87 18.31 -16.18
C VAL A 100 -0.60 17.63 -14.85
N ALA A 101 -0.40 16.33 -14.89
CA ALA A 101 -0.15 15.51 -13.70
C ALA A 101 1.36 15.46 -13.41
N PHE A 102 1.78 16.02 -12.29
CA PHE A 102 3.17 16.01 -11.86
C PHE A 102 3.51 14.81 -10.99
N ALA A 103 4.78 14.47 -10.93
CA ALA A 103 5.25 13.41 -10.03
C ALA A 103 4.89 13.70 -8.57
N ALA A 104 4.56 12.65 -7.83
CA ALA A 104 4.18 12.75 -6.42
C ALA A 104 5.27 13.42 -5.57
N GLY A 105 4.85 14.25 -4.61
CA GLY A 105 5.74 14.95 -3.69
C GLY A 105 6.26 16.31 -4.17
N LEU A 106 5.91 16.74 -5.39
CA LEU A 106 6.25 18.08 -5.88
C LEU A 106 5.31 19.15 -5.29
N ASN A 107 5.81 20.40 -5.21
CA ASN A 107 5.04 21.51 -4.67
C ASN A 107 4.02 22.04 -5.69
N LEU A 108 2.73 21.94 -5.38
CA LEU A 108 1.61 22.34 -6.25
C LEU A 108 1.70 23.82 -6.70
N ASN A 109 2.05 24.73 -5.81
CA ASN A 109 2.14 26.15 -6.14
C ASN A 109 3.28 26.45 -7.11
N GLN A 110 4.41 25.78 -6.95
CA GLN A 110 5.56 25.89 -7.84
C GLN A 110 5.23 25.29 -9.21
N SER A 111 4.63 24.11 -9.24
CA SER A 111 4.15 23.44 -10.47
C SER A 111 3.15 24.32 -11.23
N THR A 112 2.18 24.91 -10.52
CA THR A 112 1.20 25.84 -11.10
C THR A 112 1.85 27.08 -11.71
N THR A 113 2.84 27.65 -11.01
CA THR A 113 3.58 28.83 -11.53
C THR A 113 4.38 28.46 -12.78
N THR A 114 4.98 27.27 -12.79
CA THR A 114 5.72 26.77 -13.95
C THR A 114 4.78 26.59 -15.15
N VAL A 115 3.64 25.93 -15.00
CA VAL A 115 2.63 25.78 -16.07
C VAL A 115 2.19 27.14 -16.59
N LYS A 116 1.83 28.09 -15.73
CA LYS A 116 1.46 29.45 -16.14
C LYS A 116 2.53 30.14 -16.97
N ASN A 117 3.80 29.92 -16.67
CA ASN A 117 4.91 30.55 -17.43
C ASN A 117 5.08 29.92 -18.82
N TYR A 118 4.91 28.60 -18.95
CA TYR A 118 4.96 27.91 -20.24
C TYR A 118 3.79 28.32 -21.13
N LEU A 119 2.58 28.45 -20.58
CA LEU A 119 1.38 28.86 -21.33
C LEU A 119 1.44 30.24 -21.90
N LYS A 120 2.26 31.17 -21.35
CA LYS A 120 2.49 32.51 -21.93
C LYS A 120 3.12 32.48 -23.34
N GLN A 121 3.72 31.35 -23.71
CA GLN A 121 4.37 31.15 -25.01
C GLN A 121 3.41 30.52 -26.05
N ALA A 122 2.21 30.09 -25.64
CA ALA A 122 1.25 29.48 -26.53
C ALA A 122 0.69 30.52 -27.54
N SER A 123 0.69 30.17 -28.82
CA SER A 123 0.06 30.95 -29.87
C SER A 123 -1.40 30.61 -29.99
N LEU A 124 -2.28 31.42 -29.47
CA LEU A 124 -3.72 31.16 -29.37
C LEU A 124 -4.53 32.15 -30.21
N PRO A 125 -5.78 31.80 -30.56
CA PRO A 125 -6.74 32.71 -31.17
C PRO A 125 -6.95 33.97 -30.30
N PRO A 126 -7.23 35.16 -30.91
CA PRO A 126 -7.35 36.44 -30.18
C PRO A 126 -8.42 36.44 -29.07
N GLU A 127 -9.46 35.63 -29.18
CA GLU A 127 -10.58 35.54 -28.23
C GLU A 127 -10.47 34.36 -27.29
N ALA A 128 -9.33 33.64 -27.28
CA ALA A 128 -9.11 32.51 -26.41
C ALA A 128 -8.88 32.97 -24.97
N THR A 129 -9.53 32.31 -24.03
CA THR A 129 -9.31 32.49 -22.61
C THR A 129 -8.69 31.25 -22.00
N ILE A 130 -7.79 31.41 -21.05
CA ILE A 130 -7.14 30.31 -20.32
C ILE A 130 -7.37 30.51 -18.83
N GLU A 131 -7.86 29.48 -18.17
CA GLU A 131 -7.93 29.37 -16.72
C GLU A 131 -6.98 28.27 -16.26
N VAL A 132 -6.22 28.52 -15.19
CA VAL A 132 -5.27 27.56 -14.62
C VAL A 132 -5.60 27.34 -13.16
N THR A 133 -6.12 26.16 -12.87
CA THR A 133 -6.58 25.77 -11.53
C THR A 133 -5.67 24.72 -10.95
N PRO A 134 -5.04 24.97 -9.78
CA PRO A 134 -4.30 23.95 -9.05
C PRO A 134 -5.28 22.96 -8.41
N PHE A 135 -4.96 21.67 -8.52
CA PHE A 135 -5.73 20.59 -7.94
C PHE A 135 -4.81 19.59 -7.25
N ASN A 136 -5.20 19.12 -6.07
CA ASN A 136 -4.47 18.06 -5.38
C ASN A 136 -5.40 16.87 -5.20
N LEU A 137 -5.01 15.71 -5.72
CA LEU A 137 -5.81 14.47 -5.62
C LEU A 137 -6.08 14.03 -4.17
N ASN A 138 -5.29 14.51 -3.20
CA ASN A 138 -5.54 14.26 -1.78
C ASN A 138 -6.70 15.11 -1.19
N GLU A 139 -7.20 16.11 -1.92
CA GLU A 139 -8.42 16.81 -1.54
C GLU A 139 -9.62 15.93 -1.90
N SER A 140 -9.89 14.94 -1.07
CA SER A 140 -10.95 13.94 -1.25
C SER A 140 -12.13 14.19 -0.31
N VAL A 141 -13.25 13.55 -0.63
CA VAL A 141 -14.43 13.55 0.24
C VAL A 141 -14.12 12.76 1.51
N ALA A 142 -14.20 13.41 2.68
CA ALA A 142 -14.04 12.74 3.97
C ALA A 142 -15.34 12.07 4.41
N VAL A 143 -16.45 12.77 4.24
CA VAL A 143 -17.79 12.29 4.60
C VAL A 143 -18.85 13.04 3.80
N THR A 144 -19.93 12.36 3.47
CA THR A 144 -21.13 12.93 2.84
C THR A 144 -22.33 12.72 3.76
N TYR A 145 -23.05 13.80 4.06
CA TYR A 145 -24.30 13.74 4.82
C TYR A 145 -25.51 13.91 3.92
N ALA A 146 -26.45 13.00 4.04
CA ALA A 146 -27.79 13.13 3.50
C ALA A 146 -28.62 14.05 4.36
N ILE A 147 -29.33 15.00 3.75
CA ILE A 147 -30.18 15.98 4.40
C ILE A 147 -31.60 15.75 3.90
N SER A 148 -32.52 15.45 4.80
CA SER A 148 -33.94 15.26 4.50
C SER A 148 -34.81 15.86 5.58
N SER A 149 -36.06 16.14 5.22
CA SER A 149 -37.09 16.63 6.16
C SER A 149 -38.48 16.13 5.74
N GLU A 150 -39.25 15.65 6.68
CA GLU A 150 -40.65 15.25 6.43
C GLU A 150 -41.62 16.46 6.30
N THR A 151 -41.21 17.62 6.80
CA THR A 151 -42.07 18.79 6.94
C THR A 151 -41.69 19.95 6.03
N GLN A 152 -40.49 19.97 5.47
CA GLN A 152 -39.98 21.10 4.68
C GLN A 152 -39.79 20.74 3.20
N PRO A 153 -40.19 21.62 2.27
CA PRO A 153 -39.92 21.41 0.85
C PRO A 153 -38.40 21.52 0.54
N VAL A 154 -38.00 20.88 -0.54
CA VAL A 154 -36.56 20.77 -0.94
C VAL A 154 -35.91 22.15 -1.13
N ASP A 155 -36.59 23.12 -1.72
CA ASP A 155 -36.07 24.47 -1.95
C ASP A 155 -35.78 25.22 -0.62
N LEU A 156 -36.61 25.08 0.38
CA LEU A 156 -36.37 25.67 1.71
C LEU A 156 -35.23 24.94 2.42
N LEU A 157 -35.15 23.62 2.25
CA LEU A 157 -34.09 22.80 2.80
C LEU A 157 -32.74 23.17 2.18
N ALA A 158 -32.70 23.47 0.88
CA ALA A 158 -31.50 23.96 0.19
C ALA A 158 -31.02 25.31 0.75
N SER A 159 -31.95 26.26 0.98
CA SER A 159 -31.62 27.58 1.57
C SER A 159 -31.05 27.43 2.99
N ILE A 160 -31.66 26.61 3.85
CA ILE A 160 -31.15 26.34 5.21
C ILE A 160 -29.76 25.68 5.13
N THR A 161 -29.59 24.76 4.21
CA THR A 161 -28.30 24.08 4.03
C THR A 161 -27.21 25.07 3.63
N GLN A 162 -27.49 25.98 2.69
CA GLN A 162 -26.53 27.00 2.25
C GLN A 162 -26.23 28.04 3.32
N GLU A 163 -27.23 28.50 4.06
CA GLU A 163 -27.09 29.60 5.00
C GLU A 163 -26.56 29.17 6.37
N GLN A 164 -26.84 27.93 6.81
CA GLN A 164 -26.56 27.51 8.18
C GLN A 164 -25.62 26.28 8.24
N ILE A 165 -25.88 25.25 7.42
CA ILE A 165 -25.12 23.98 7.50
C ILE A 165 -23.74 24.13 6.87
N ILE A 166 -23.66 24.58 5.61
CA ILE A 166 -22.40 24.70 4.88
C ILE A 166 -21.40 25.61 5.61
N PRO A 167 -21.73 26.86 6.00
CA PRO A 167 -20.77 27.73 6.68
C PRO A 167 -20.29 27.14 8.01
N SER A 168 -21.16 26.43 8.71
CA SER A 168 -20.85 25.75 9.97
C SER A 168 -19.83 24.62 9.79
N LEU A 169 -19.94 23.84 8.70
CA LEU A 169 -19.03 22.76 8.36
C LEU A 169 -17.72 23.27 7.74
N GLU A 170 -17.75 24.35 6.97
CA GLU A 170 -16.53 24.97 6.42
C GLU A 170 -15.64 25.59 7.51
N ALA A 171 -16.23 26.00 8.63
CA ALA A 171 -15.48 26.51 9.78
C ALA A 171 -14.69 25.41 10.52
N VAL A 172 -14.98 24.13 10.27
CA VAL A 172 -14.30 22.99 10.91
C VAL A 172 -12.84 22.90 10.44
N ARG A 173 -11.95 22.74 11.39
CA ARG A 173 -10.52 22.62 11.09
C ARG A 173 -10.23 21.39 10.21
N GLY A 174 -9.54 21.61 9.10
CA GLY A 174 -9.18 20.54 8.16
C GLY A 174 -10.14 20.40 6.98
N VAL A 175 -11.31 21.05 7.02
CA VAL A 175 -12.21 21.14 5.87
C VAL A 175 -11.66 22.15 4.86
N ARG A 176 -11.68 21.79 3.59
CA ARG A 176 -11.26 22.63 2.47
C ARG A 176 -12.42 23.42 1.91
N ARG A 177 -13.53 22.71 1.65
CA ARG A 177 -14.79 23.23 1.15
C ARG A 177 -15.90 22.22 1.42
N VAL A 178 -17.13 22.66 1.29
CA VAL A 178 -18.32 21.84 1.43
C VAL A 178 -19.20 22.03 0.20
N ASP A 179 -19.44 20.95 -0.55
CA ASP A 179 -20.19 20.97 -1.79
C ASP A 179 -21.64 20.49 -1.54
N LEU A 180 -22.63 21.27 -2.02
CA LEU A 180 -24.05 20.88 -2.00
C LEU A 180 -24.37 20.09 -3.27
N LEU A 181 -24.99 18.93 -3.10
CA LEU A 181 -25.49 18.08 -4.17
C LEU A 181 -27.01 17.88 -4.04
N GLY A 182 -27.68 17.62 -5.15
CA GLY A 182 -29.13 17.36 -5.17
C GLY A 182 -29.98 18.59 -5.43
N ASP A 183 -29.38 19.76 -5.50
CA ASP A 183 -30.09 20.99 -5.85
C ASP A 183 -30.03 21.22 -7.38
N SER A 184 -31.22 21.15 -8.00
CA SER A 184 -31.40 21.41 -9.43
C SER A 184 -31.61 22.88 -9.77
N SER A 185 -31.76 23.78 -8.74
CA SER A 185 -32.10 25.19 -8.90
C SER A 185 -30.87 26.12 -9.03
N LEU A 186 -29.66 25.64 -8.75
CA LEU A 186 -28.44 26.44 -8.59
C LEU A 186 -27.84 27.08 -9.87
N ARG A 187 -28.65 27.30 -10.91
CA ARG A 187 -28.21 28.08 -12.09
C ARG A 187 -28.78 29.49 -12.17
N ASP A 188 -29.20 30.09 -11.08
CA ASP A 188 -29.61 31.50 -11.12
C ASP A 188 -28.53 32.42 -10.54
N THR A 189 -27.92 33.13 -11.50
CA THR A 189 -27.56 34.55 -11.43
C THR A 189 -26.63 35.02 -10.30
N ASP A 190 -25.37 34.69 -10.38
CA ASP A 190 -24.39 35.77 -10.14
C ASP A 190 -23.06 35.43 -10.84
N ASN A 191 -22.73 36.24 -11.84
CA ASN A 191 -21.56 36.17 -12.71
C ASN A 191 -20.20 36.29 -12.00
N ASN A 192 -20.09 35.99 -10.68
CA ASN A 192 -18.87 36.19 -9.92
C ASN A 192 -18.41 35.01 -9.03
N SER A 193 -19.08 33.86 -9.07
CA SER A 193 -18.55 32.67 -8.43
C SER A 193 -18.07 31.66 -9.47
N SER A 194 -16.78 31.62 -9.68
CA SER A 194 -16.05 30.75 -10.61
C SER A 194 -16.07 29.25 -10.25
N ALA A 195 -17.09 28.75 -9.57
CA ALA A 195 -17.25 27.34 -9.26
C ALA A 195 -18.72 26.98 -8.97
N ALA A 196 -19.64 27.26 -9.91
CA ALA A 196 -20.97 26.69 -9.81
C ALA A 196 -20.89 25.18 -10.02
N ASN A 197 -21.20 24.39 -8.99
CA ASN A 197 -21.30 22.93 -9.11
C ASN A 197 -22.37 22.59 -10.17
N PRO A 198 -22.08 21.64 -11.08
CA PRO A 198 -23.06 21.23 -12.08
C PRO A 198 -24.31 20.63 -11.39
N PRO A 199 -25.50 20.79 -11.98
CA PRO A 199 -26.74 20.32 -11.37
C PRO A 199 -26.69 18.79 -11.18
N THR A 200 -27.02 18.34 -9.96
CA THR A 200 -27.10 16.94 -9.59
C THR A 200 -28.45 16.62 -8.96
N LEU A 201 -28.85 15.35 -8.98
CA LEU A 201 -29.99 14.86 -8.20
C LEU A 201 -29.53 13.68 -7.35
N THR A 202 -29.90 13.68 -6.07
CA THR A 202 -29.41 12.70 -5.10
C THR A 202 -30.54 11.94 -4.42
N ARG A 203 -30.27 10.68 -4.10
CA ARG A 203 -31.20 9.79 -3.39
C ARG A 203 -30.43 8.93 -2.38
N LEU A 204 -31.10 8.56 -1.30
CA LEU A 204 -30.63 7.58 -0.33
C LEU A 204 -31.77 6.62 0.00
N ASN A 205 -31.57 5.33 -0.23
CA ASN A 205 -32.54 4.27 0.09
C ASN A 205 -33.94 4.55 -0.50
N GLN A 206 -34.00 4.97 -1.77
CA GLN A 206 -35.20 5.33 -2.53
C GLN A 206 -35.89 6.64 -2.11
N GLU A 207 -35.36 7.39 -1.16
CA GLU A 207 -35.82 8.71 -0.78
C GLU A 207 -35.01 9.81 -1.46
N ASP A 208 -35.65 10.85 -1.93
CA ASP A 208 -35.02 12.04 -2.49
C ASP A 208 -34.43 12.87 -1.35
N ILE A 209 -33.15 13.23 -1.47
CA ILE A 209 -32.40 13.95 -0.46
C ILE A 209 -31.58 15.09 -1.06
N LEU A 210 -31.18 16.05 -0.24
CA LEU A 210 -30.01 16.87 -0.49
C LEU A 210 -28.78 16.18 0.13
N ALA A 211 -27.62 16.36 -0.45
CA ALA A 211 -26.39 15.85 0.14
C ALA A 211 -25.33 16.93 0.25
N VAL A 212 -24.58 16.89 1.34
CA VAL A 212 -23.48 17.79 1.62
C VAL A 212 -22.19 16.96 1.68
N GLN A 213 -21.30 17.19 0.72
CA GLN A 213 -19.99 16.56 0.65
C GLN A 213 -18.95 17.43 1.33
N VAL A 214 -18.32 16.91 2.37
CA VAL A 214 -17.22 17.58 3.07
C VAL A 214 -15.90 17.14 2.48
N ILE A 215 -15.21 18.06 1.80
CA ILE A 215 -13.91 17.83 1.17
C ILE A 215 -12.82 18.30 2.13
N LYS A 216 -11.92 17.38 2.48
CA LYS A 216 -10.79 17.69 3.35
C LYS A 216 -9.68 18.43 2.63
N LYS A 217 -8.86 19.19 3.37
CA LYS A 217 -7.60 19.73 2.87
C LYS A 217 -6.64 18.57 2.55
N ALA A 218 -5.77 18.78 1.58
CA ALA A 218 -4.77 17.78 1.17
C ALA A 218 -3.91 17.25 2.34
N GLU A 219 -3.65 18.12 3.33
CA GLU A 219 -2.85 17.81 4.53
C GLU A 219 -3.74 17.37 5.72
N GLY A 220 -5.06 17.31 5.52
CA GLY A 220 -6.04 16.95 6.55
C GLY A 220 -6.14 15.44 6.72
N ASN A 221 -6.04 14.96 7.96
CA ASN A 221 -6.30 13.56 8.28
C ASN A 221 -7.79 13.27 8.16
N THR A 222 -8.15 12.18 7.46
CA THR A 222 -9.55 11.84 7.18
C THR A 222 -10.35 11.55 8.46
N LEU A 223 -9.77 10.81 9.41
CA LEU A 223 -10.42 10.48 10.68
C LEU A 223 -10.63 11.73 11.55
N ASP A 224 -9.60 12.59 11.68
CA ASP A 224 -9.69 13.83 12.46
C ASP A 224 -10.79 14.75 11.91
N VAL A 225 -10.85 14.86 10.55
CA VAL A 225 -11.85 15.72 9.89
C VAL A 225 -13.25 15.14 10.03
N ALA A 226 -13.41 13.83 9.81
CA ALA A 226 -14.72 13.17 9.94
C ALA A 226 -15.25 13.27 11.39
N ALA A 227 -14.39 13.04 12.39
CA ALA A 227 -14.77 13.17 13.80
C ALA A 227 -15.15 14.61 14.18
N ALA A 228 -14.38 15.62 13.73
CA ALA A 228 -14.68 17.02 14.00
C ALA A 228 -15.98 17.48 13.28
N VAL A 229 -16.25 16.96 12.09
CA VAL A 229 -17.49 17.21 11.35
C VAL A 229 -18.68 16.54 12.05
N GLU A 230 -18.54 15.29 12.54
CA GLU A 230 -19.62 14.62 13.26
C GLU A 230 -19.97 15.36 14.58
N GLU A 231 -18.98 15.89 15.30
CA GLU A 231 -19.23 16.75 16.47
C GLU A 231 -20.04 18.00 16.10
N GLN A 232 -19.71 18.63 14.97
CA GLN A 232 -20.45 19.80 14.48
C GLN A 232 -21.85 19.43 13.99
N ILE A 233 -22.03 18.26 13.33
CA ILE A 233 -23.33 17.71 12.92
C ILE A 233 -24.20 17.40 14.14
N ALA A 234 -23.63 16.88 15.23
CA ALA A 234 -24.36 16.66 16.48
C ALA A 234 -24.95 17.98 17.03
N ASN A 235 -24.18 19.06 17.03
CA ASN A 235 -24.64 20.39 17.40
C ASN A 235 -25.76 20.92 16.47
N LEU A 236 -25.63 20.65 15.16
CA LEU A 236 -26.64 21.04 14.17
C LEU A 236 -27.93 20.25 14.34
N ARG A 237 -27.88 18.94 14.67
CA ARG A 237 -29.08 18.13 14.99
C ARG A 237 -29.86 18.67 16.18
N GLU A 238 -29.18 19.21 17.20
CA GLU A 238 -29.84 19.85 18.34
C GLU A 238 -30.53 21.17 17.95
N ASN A 239 -29.90 21.96 17.08
CA ASN A 239 -30.42 23.27 16.65
C ASN A 239 -31.49 23.18 15.55
N LEU A 240 -31.47 22.08 14.76
CA LEU A 240 -32.35 21.87 13.60
C LEU A 240 -33.13 20.54 13.74
N PRO A 241 -34.03 20.41 14.75
CA PRO A 241 -34.67 19.12 15.06
C PRO A 241 -35.62 18.59 13.97
N ASN A 242 -36.02 19.44 13.03
CA ASN A 242 -36.91 19.07 11.91
C ASN A 242 -36.11 18.60 10.66
N ILE A 243 -34.76 18.63 10.71
CA ILE A 243 -33.89 18.21 9.63
C ILE A 243 -33.17 16.95 10.05
N ARG A 244 -33.30 15.91 9.23
CA ARG A 244 -32.61 14.65 9.43
C ARG A 244 -31.23 14.72 8.71
N LEU A 245 -30.16 14.57 9.47
CA LEU A 245 -28.76 14.52 8.98
C LEU A 245 -28.22 13.11 9.20
N VAL A 246 -27.98 12.37 8.13
CA VAL A 246 -27.51 10.96 8.17
C VAL A 246 -26.30 10.82 7.26
N ILE A 247 -25.34 10.02 7.67
CA ILE A 247 -24.19 9.69 6.81
C ILE A 247 -24.69 8.91 5.59
N ALA A 248 -24.36 9.39 4.39
CA ALA A 248 -24.66 8.74 3.12
C ALA A 248 -23.44 7.99 2.55
N GLU A 249 -22.24 8.50 2.84
CA GLU A 249 -20.96 7.93 2.39
C GLU A 249 -19.84 8.42 3.32
N THR A 250 -18.97 7.53 3.78
CA THR A 250 -17.76 7.89 4.52
C THR A 250 -16.66 6.89 4.26
N GLN A 251 -15.43 7.39 4.19
CA GLN A 251 -14.23 6.54 4.16
C GLN A 251 -13.66 6.31 5.56
N ALA A 252 -14.12 7.07 6.55
CA ALA A 252 -13.56 7.07 7.91
C ALA A 252 -13.76 5.73 8.60
N ASP A 253 -14.94 5.12 8.47
CA ASP A 253 -15.31 3.88 9.16
C ASP A 253 -14.34 2.74 8.80
N TYR A 254 -14.09 2.54 7.52
CA TYR A 254 -13.14 1.50 7.08
C TYR A 254 -11.69 1.78 7.54
N ILE A 255 -11.26 3.07 7.53
CA ILE A 255 -9.93 3.46 8.00
C ILE A 255 -9.80 3.17 9.49
N GLU A 256 -10.82 3.47 10.28
CA GLU A 256 -10.85 3.22 11.73
C GLU A 256 -10.80 1.71 12.02
N GLU A 257 -11.68 0.93 11.38
CA GLU A 257 -11.73 -0.53 11.54
C GLU A 257 -10.41 -1.20 11.13
N ALA A 258 -9.81 -0.83 9.98
CA ALA A 258 -8.55 -1.38 9.52
C ALA A 258 -7.38 -1.02 10.45
N SER A 259 -7.38 0.20 10.99
CA SER A 259 -6.37 0.66 11.96
C SER A 259 -6.50 -0.08 13.30
N GLN A 260 -7.73 -0.25 13.79
CA GLN A 260 -8.03 -0.98 15.03
C GLN A 260 -7.65 -2.46 14.90
N ALA A 261 -8.07 -3.13 13.81
CA ALA A 261 -7.71 -4.52 13.53
C ALA A 261 -6.19 -4.71 13.44
N THR A 262 -5.46 -3.73 12.89
CA THR A 262 -3.99 -3.79 12.83
C THR A 262 -3.35 -3.65 14.21
N LEU A 263 -3.88 -2.77 15.06
CA LEU A 263 -3.40 -2.64 16.46
C LEU A 263 -3.69 -3.91 17.27
N GLU A 264 -4.85 -4.51 17.11
CA GLU A 264 -5.20 -5.78 17.77
C GLU A 264 -4.27 -6.91 17.32
N ALA A 265 -3.97 -7.00 16.02
CA ALA A 265 -3.01 -7.94 15.48
C ALA A 265 -1.59 -7.70 16.05
N LEU A 266 -1.17 -6.43 16.18
CA LEU A 266 0.09 -6.02 16.79
C LEU A 266 0.19 -6.47 18.25
N LEU A 267 -0.84 -6.21 19.05
CA LEU A 267 -0.91 -6.63 20.44
C LEU A 267 -0.95 -8.15 20.58
N GLY A 268 -1.72 -8.82 19.74
CA GLY A 268 -1.75 -10.29 19.64
C GLY A 268 -0.38 -10.88 19.33
N ALA A 269 0.36 -10.29 18.41
CA ALA A 269 1.73 -10.68 18.06
C ALA A 269 2.69 -10.57 19.27
N ILE A 270 2.60 -9.47 20.03
CA ILE A 270 3.40 -9.28 21.25
C ILE A 270 3.10 -10.37 22.28
N VAL A 271 1.82 -10.61 22.55
CA VAL A 271 1.40 -11.64 23.53
C VAL A 271 1.86 -13.03 23.12
N LEU A 272 1.67 -13.41 21.84
CA LEU A 272 2.09 -14.70 21.33
C LEU A 272 3.62 -14.86 21.35
N ALA A 273 4.37 -13.82 20.99
CA ALA A 273 5.83 -13.85 21.07
C ALA A 273 6.29 -14.13 22.54
N ILE A 274 5.71 -13.45 23.52
CA ILE A 274 6.05 -13.65 24.95
C ILE A 274 5.69 -15.07 25.40
N LEU A 275 4.51 -15.59 25.01
CA LEU A 275 4.07 -16.94 25.37
C LEU A 275 5.00 -18.02 24.82
N VAL A 276 5.52 -17.82 23.60
CA VAL A 276 6.44 -18.77 22.95
C VAL A 276 7.83 -18.74 23.59
N ILE A 277 8.33 -17.58 23.93
CA ILE A 277 9.68 -17.40 24.50
C ILE A 277 9.78 -18.07 25.87
N PHE A 278 8.71 -18.04 26.69
CA PHE A 278 8.73 -18.55 28.06
C PHE A 278 9.14 -20.04 28.18
N PRO A 279 8.57 -21.00 27.43
CA PRO A 279 8.99 -22.41 27.48
C PRO A 279 10.45 -22.63 27.07
N PHE A 280 10.96 -21.83 26.14
CA PHE A 280 12.34 -21.95 25.68
C PHE A 280 13.35 -21.42 26.71
N LEU A 281 13.13 -20.21 27.24
CA LEU A 281 14.03 -19.62 28.24
C LEU A 281 13.88 -20.35 29.61
N GLY A 282 12.67 -20.85 29.91
CA GLY A 282 12.38 -21.54 31.16
C GLY A 282 12.66 -20.71 32.42
N ASN A 283 12.79 -19.37 32.26
CA ASN A 283 13.09 -18.43 33.34
C ASN A 283 12.21 -17.18 33.17
N ILE A 284 11.29 -16.97 34.11
CA ILE A 284 10.35 -15.85 34.05
C ILE A 284 11.06 -14.48 34.04
N GLN A 285 12.18 -14.35 34.74
CA GLN A 285 12.94 -13.09 34.77
C GLN A 285 13.58 -12.78 33.42
N ALA A 286 14.14 -13.78 32.75
CA ALA A 286 14.68 -13.68 31.40
C ALA A 286 13.57 -13.34 30.39
N THR A 287 12.40 -14.01 30.50
CA THR A 287 11.24 -13.72 29.65
C THR A 287 10.70 -12.30 29.84
N LEU A 288 10.64 -11.80 31.08
CA LEU A 288 10.20 -10.43 31.34
C LEU A 288 11.16 -9.38 30.80
N ILE A 289 12.47 -9.63 30.81
CA ILE A 289 13.46 -8.72 30.22
C ILE A 289 13.27 -8.65 28.69
N THR A 290 13.14 -9.80 28.05
CA THR A 290 12.90 -9.84 26.61
C THR A 290 11.53 -9.25 26.23
N ALA A 291 10.50 -9.51 27.05
CA ALA A 291 9.17 -8.91 26.87
C ALA A 291 9.19 -7.37 26.97
N LEU A 292 9.98 -6.82 27.90
CA LEU A 292 10.12 -5.37 28.06
C LEU A 292 10.89 -4.70 26.91
N ALA A 293 11.78 -5.43 26.25
CA ALA A 293 12.51 -4.92 25.09
C ALA A 293 11.58 -4.55 23.92
N ILE A 294 10.44 -5.26 23.75
CA ILE A 294 9.47 -4.99 22.66
C ILE A 294 8.88 -3.57 22.78
N PRO A 295 8.13 -3.23 23.85
CA PRO A 295 7.54 -1.91 23.97
C PRO A 295 8.59 -0.80 23.99
N MET A 296 9.77 -1.04 24.58
CA MET A 296 10.84 -0.05 24.58
C MET A 296 11.37 0.26 23.18
N SER A 297 11.47 -0.75 22.32
CA SER A 297 11.90 -0.57 20.95
C SER A 297 10.82 0.12 20.11
N LEU A 298 9.56 -0.23 20.29
CA LEU A 298 8.43 0.42 19.61
C LEU A 298 8.31 1.90 20.01
N LEU A 299 8.41 2.21 21.31
CA LEU A 299 8.36 3.60 21.80
C LEU A 299 9.49 4.45 21.23
N GLY A 300 10.70 3.89 21.15
CA GLY A 300 11.82 4.56 20.49
C GLY A 300 11.57 4.77 19.00
N THR A 301 10.90 3.82 18.33
CA THR A 301 10.55 3.93 16.92
C THR A 301 9.51 5.02 16.68
N PHE A 302 8.51 5.15 17.55
CA PHE A 302 7.51 6.23 17.46
C PHE A 302 8.14 7.63 17.56
N ILE A 303 9.22 7.79 18.35
CA ILE A 303 9.98 9.06 18.37
C ILE A 303 10.58 9.35 16.99
N VAL A 304 11.19 8.33 16.35
CA VAL A 304 11.78 8.53 15.03
C VAL A 304 10.71 8.82 13.99
N MET A 305 9.56 8.12 14.03
CA MET A 305 8.44 8.37 13.14
C MET A 305 7.91 9.80 13.28
N ALA A 306 7.68 10.26 14.50
CA ALA A 306 7.22 11.63 14.78
C ALA A 306 8.19 12.70 14.29
N VAL A 307 9.51 12.50 14.51
CA VAL A 307 10.55 13.43 14.04
C VAL A 307 10.67 13.42 12.51
N ALA A 308 10.46 12.26 11.86
CA ALA A 308 10.50 12.13 10.40
C ALA A 308 9.19 12.58 9.72
N GLY A 309 8.13 12.91 10.48
CA GLY A 309 6.83 13.31 9.96
C GLY A 309 6.02 12.14 9.38
N PHE A 310 6.28 10.91 9.81
CA PHE A 310 5.50 9.73 9.43
C PHE A 310 4.34 9.50 10.38
N ASN A 311 3.25 8.95 9.87
CA ASN A 311 2.05 8.63 10.61
C ASN A 311 1.88 7.11 10.83
N LEU A 312 0.85 6.71 11.58
CA LEU A 312 0.44 5.32 11.77
C LEU A 312 -0.46 4.90 10.59
N GLU A 313 0.16 4.70 9.46
CA GLU A 313 -0.51 4.24 8.25
C GLU A 313 -0.55 2.72 8.22
N THR A 314 -1.45 2.14 7.45
CA THR A 314 -1.55 0.67 7.32
C THR A 314 -0.20 0.04 6.96
N ILE A 315 0.58 0.67 6.08
CA ILE A 315 1.89 0.17 5.66
C ILE A 315 2.95 0.31 6.77
N THR A 316 2.97 1.41 7.53
CA THR A 316 3.90 1.59 8.65
C THR A 316 3.53 0.69 9.83
N LEU A 317 2.23 0.56 10.15
CA LEU A 317 1.72 -0.37 11.16
C LEU A 317 2.06 -1.83 10.81
N LEU A 318 1.96 -2.18 9.53
CA LEU A 318 2.36 -3.47 9.02
C LEU A 318 3.86 -3.72 9.24
N GLY A 319 4.71 -2.73 8.93
CA GLY A 319 6.14 -2.76 9.22
C GLY A 319 6.43 -2.96 10.71
N LEU A 320 5.73 -2.25 11.58
CA LEU A 320 5.87 -2.39 13.04
C LEU A 320 5.47 -3.79 13.52
N ALA A 321 4.36 -4.33 13.00
CA ALA A 321 3.89 -5.67 13.35
C ALA A 321 4.88 -6.77 12.95
N LEU A 322 5.49 -6.63 11.76
CA LEU A 322 6.55 -7.53 11.30
C LEU A 322 7.80 -7.48 12.15
N VAL A 323 8.22 -6.26 12.50
CA VAL A 323 9.47 -6.04 13.23
C VAL A 323 9.39 -6.58 14.67
N ILE A 324 8.20 -6.78 15.25
CA ILE A 324 8.05 -7.39 16.59
C ILE A 324 8.76 -8.74 16.67
N GLY A 325 8.59 -9.59 15.66
CA GLY A 325 9.27 -10.89 15.62
C GLY A 325 10.80 -10.79 15.61
N ILE A 326 11.34 -9.69 15.08
CA ILE A 326 12.80 -9.45 15.00
C ILE A 326 13.32 -8.74 16.25
N ILE A 327 12.58 -7.75 16.76
CA ILE A 327 12.95 -6.99 17.97
C ILE A 327 13.22 -7.91 19.15
N VAL A 328 12.36 -8.91 19.29
CA VAL A 328 12.47 -9.89 20.38
C VAL A 328 13.75 -10.70 20.26
N ASP A 329 14.17 -11.01 19.05
CA ASP A 329 15.24 -11.96 18.74
C ASP A 329 16.61 -11.49 19.26
N ASP A 330 16.95 -10.19 19.10
CA ASP A 330 18.20 -9.63 19.61
C ASP A 330 18.29 -9.70 21.14
N ALA A 331 17.17 -9.34 21.80
CA ALA A 331 17.09 -9.42 23.27
C ALA A 331 17.13 -10.85 23.79
N ILE A 332 16.52 -11.82 23.06
CA ILE A 332 16.53 -13.24 23.41
C ILE A 332 17.97 -13.77 23.43
N VAL A 333 18.72 -13.57 22.35
CA VAL A 333 20.07 -14.11 22.20
C VAL A 333 21.02 -13.55 23.28
N ASP A 334 20.94 -12.24 23.57
CA ASP A 334 21.74 -11.62 24.64
C ASP A 334 21.36 -12.16 26.02
N VAL A 335 20.06 -12.20 26.36
CA VAL A 335 19.58 -12.63 27.68
C VAL A 335 19.81 -14.14 27.89
N GLU A 336 19.65 -14.96 26.87
CA GLU A 336 19.97 -16.40 26.94
C GLU A 336 21.45 -16.62 27.24
N ASN A 337 22.34 -15.94 26.50
CA ASN A 337 23.79 -16.10 26.70
C ASN A 337 24.24 -15.62 28.09
N ILE A 338 23.68 -14.51 28.56
CA ILE A 338 23.93 -14.02 29.94
C ILE A 338 23.42 -15.02 30.97
N SER A 339 22.18 -15.53 30.82
CA SER A 339 21.59 -16.52 31.73
C SER A 339 22.41 -17.81 31.78
N ARG A 340 22.93 -18.28 30.66
CA ARG A 340 23.81 -19.44 30.58
C ARG A 340 25.07 -19.25 31.44
N HIS A 341 25.74 -18.10 31.31
CA HIS A 341 26.94 -17.82 32.14
C HIS A 341 26.62 -17.68 33.63
N ILE A 342 25.44 -17.14 33.99
CA ILE A 342 24.98 -17.11 35.39
C ILE A 342 24.76 -18.54 35.92
N ASP A 343 24.14 -19.42 35.12
CA ASP A 343 23.90 -20.82 35.48
C ASP A 343 25.21 -21.64 35.56
N GLU A 344 26.26 -21.24 34.82
CA GLU A 344 27.63 -21.76 34.90
C GLU A 344 28.37 -21.30 36.17
N GLY A 345 27.75 -20.39 36.97
CA GLY A 345 28.28 -19.94 38.27
C GLY A 345 29.00 -18.59 38.25
N MET A 346 28.92 -17.81 37.16
CA MET A 346 29.49 -16.46 37.14
C MET A 346 28.59 -15.48 37.93
N SER A 347 29.20 -14.42 38.46
CA SER A 347 28.42 -13.31 39.06
C SER A 347 27.59 -12.62 37.94
N PRO A 348 26.38 -12.13 38.23
CA PRO A 348 25.51 -11.51 37.22
C PRO A 348 26.18 -10.41 36.39
N LYS A 349 27.00 -9.57 37.04
CA LYS A 349 27.76 -8.51 36.36
C LYS A 349 28.85 -9.04 35.42
N GLN A 350 29.58 -10.06 35.82
CA GLN A 350 30.60 -10.69 34.99
C GLN A 350 29.95 -11.47 33.84
N ALA A 351 28.85 -12.16 34.10
CA ALA A 351 28.07 -12.88 33.08
C ALA A 351 27.50 -11.92 32.03
N ALA A 352 26.97 -10.75 32.48
CA ALA A 352 26.48 -9.74 31.55
C ALA A 352 27.59 -9.19 30.63
N ILE A 353 28.79 -8.90 31.18
CA ILE A 353 29.92 -8.41 30.38
C ILE A 353 30.40 -9.50 29.44
N LYS A 354 30.69 -10.72 29.95
CA LYS A 354 31.23 -11.81 29.13
C LYS A 354 30.23 -12.29 28.09
N GLY A 355 28.96 -12.45 28.45
CA GLY A 355 27.90 -12.87 27.54
C GLY A 355 27.71 -11.90 26.38
N THR A 356 27.76 -10.59 26.66
CA THR A 356 27.63 -9.59 25.59
C THR A 356 28.91 -9.42 24.76
N ASP A 357 30.09 -9.68 25.31
CA ASP A 357 31.35 -9.67 24.55
C ASP A 357 31.40 -10.83 23.54
N GLU A 358 30.89 -12.01 23.92
CA GLU A 358 30.97 -13.24 23.12
C GLU A 358 30.17 -13.13 21.82
N ILE A 359 29.00 -12.51 21.85
CA ILE A 359 28.07 -12.46 20.72
C ILE A 359 27.84 -11.05 20.14
N GLY A 360 28.37 -10.03 20.81
CA GLY A 360 27.99 -8.64 20.54
C GLY A 360 28.28 -8.16 19.14
N LEU A 361 29.40 -8.50 18.57
CA LEU A 361 29.75 -8.13 17.20
C LEU A 361 28.80 -8.80 16.20
N THR A 362 28.55 -10.10 16.39
CA THR A 362 27.73 -10.91 15.48
C THR A 362 26.28 -10.46 15.47
N VAL A 363 25.70 -10.19 16.66
CA VAL A 363 24.34 -9.62 16.77
C VAL A 363 24.28 -8.24 16.14
N SER A 364 25.26 -7.37 16.44
CA SER A 364 25.26 -6.02 15.83
C SER A 364 25.39 -6.07 14.30
N ALA A 365 26.23 -6.95 13.77
CA ALA A 365 26.42 -7.11 12.34
C ALA A 365 25.13 -7.62 11.65
N SER A 366 24.51 -8.68 12.20
CA SER A 366 23.27 -9.22 11.63
C SER A 366 22.12 -8.21 11.65
N THR A 367 22.00 -7.41 12.71
CA THR A 367 20.98 -6.38 12.82
C THR A 367 21.26 -5.20 11.90
N LEU A 368 22.52 -4.80 11.72
CA LEU A 368 22.92 -3.80 10.73
C LEU A 368 22.66 -4.28 9.30
N THR A 369 22.94 -5.55 9.00
CA THR A 369 22.63 -6.15 7.70
C THR A 369 21.14 -6.05 7.42
N LEU A 370 20.31 -6.40 8.39
CA LEU A 370 18.86 -6.29 8.27
C LEU A 370 18.42 -4.83 8.00
N ALA A 371 18.92 -3.86 8.76
CA ALA A 371 18.59 -2.45 8.55
C ALA A 371 18.97 -1.98 7.13
N THR A 372 20.13 -2.42 6.61
CA THR A 372 20.56 -2.05 5.26
C THR A 372 19.82 -2.78 4.13
N VAL A 373 19.16 -3.88 4.40
CA VAL A 373 18.26 -4.53 3.44
C VAL A 373 16.98 -3.71 3.25
N PHE A 374 16.49 -3.03 4.29
CA PHE A 374 15.29 -2.20 4.20
C PHE A 374 15.54 -0.78 3.69
N LEU A 375 16.74 -0.26 3.86
CA LEU A 375 17.06 1.11 3.44
C LEU A 375 16.88 1.34 1.92
N PRO A 376 17.26 0.43 1.00
CA PRO A 376 16.99 0.59 -0.43
C PRO A 376 15.51 0.68 -0.79
N ILE A 377 14.63 0.05 -0.02
CA ILE A 377 13.17 0.19 -0.21
C ILE A 377 12.73 1.65 0.04
N ALA A 378 13.32 2.30 1.05
CA ALA A 378 13.04 3.71 1.33
C ALA A 378 13.62 4.67 0.27
N LEU A 379 14.50 4.19 -0.61
CA LEU A 379 15.13 4.95 -1.70
C LEU A 379 14.51 4.67 -3.07
N ILE A 380 13.49 3.83 -3.17
CA ILE A 380 12.71 3.64 -4.40
C ILE A 380 12.17 5.01 -4.84
N GLY A 381 12.27 5.30 -6.14
CA GLY A 381 11.80 6.55 -6.72
C GLY A 381 10.32 6.50 -7.15
N GLY A 382 9.84 7.63 -7.70
CA GLY A 382 8.50 7.72 -8.26
C GLY A 382 7.36 7.63 -7.24
N ASN A 383 6.15 7.39 -7.73
CA ASN A 383 4.94 7.32 -6.90
C ASN A 383 5.01 6.16 -5.88
N LEU A 384 5.52 4.99 -6.31
CA LEU A 384 5.68 3.83 -5.43
C LEU A 384 6.65 4.10 -4.28
N GLY A 385 7.72 4.85 -4.54
CA GLY A 385 8.70 5.21 -3.52
C GLY A 385 8.11 6.02 -2.38
N GLN A 386 7.13 6.85 -2.65
CA GLN A 386 6.47 7.64 -1.60
C GLN A 386 5.68 6.74 -0.63
N PHE A 387 5.08 5.64 -1.11
CA PHE A 387 4.43 4.66 -0.24
C PHE A 387 5.42 3.83 0.57
N PHE A 388 6.56 3.47 -0.02
CA PHE A 388 7.52 2.59 0.64
C PHE A 388 8.53 3.30 1.54
N LYS A 389 8.75 4.58 1.35
CA LYS A 389 9.68 5.37 2.16
C LYS A 389 9.33 5.36 3.66
N PRO A 390 8.07 5.62 4.08
CA PRO A 390 7.68 5.49 5.49
C PRO A 390 7.89 4.07 6.04
N PHE A 391 7.55 3.03 5.27
CA PHE A 391 7.76 1.64 5.64
C PHE A 391 9.25 1.31 5.87
N GLY A 392 10.09 1.54 4.85
CA GLY A 392 11.51 1.20 4.91
C GLY A 392 12.25 1.95 6.02
N MET A 393 11.93 3.24 6.21
CA MET A 393 12.51 4.06 7.30
C MET A 393 12.04 3.59 8.68
N THR A 394 10.75 3.31 8.86
CA THR A 394 10.18 2.85 10.13
C THR A 394 10.77 1.49 10.53
N VAL A 395 10.83 0.54 9.60
CA VAL A 395 11.41 -0.79 9.85
C VAL A 395 12.89 -0.69 10.17
N SER A 396 13.66 0.09 9.38
CA SER A 396 15.10 0.30 9.64
C SER A 396 15.34 0.95 11.01
N ALA A 397 14.54 1.98 11.37
CA ALA A 397 14.62 2.63 12.67
C ALA A 397 14.29 1.66 13.81
N ALA A 398 13.22 0.88 13.69
CA ALA A 398 12.80 -0.09 14.70
C ALA A 398 13.86 -1.15 14.97
N VAL A 399 14.48 -1.66 13.91
CA VAL A 399 15.58 -2.63 13.98
C VAL A 399 16.80 -2.04 14.66
N LEU A 400 17.20 -0.82 14.31
CA LEU A 400 18.36 -0.13 14.92
C LEU A 400 18.11 0.21 16.40
N ILE A 401 16.89 0.65 16.74
CA ILE A 401 16.51 0.92 18.14
C ILE A 401 16.45 -0.36 18.94
N SER A 402 15.95 -1.46 18.36
CA SER A 402 15.97 -2.79 18.99
C SER A 402 17.40 -3.20 19.35
N LEU A 403 18.33 -3.02 18.41
CA LEU A 403 19.75 -3.27 18.68
C LEU A 403 20.26 -2.43 19.86
N LEU A 404 19.94 -1.14 19.90
CA LEU A 404 20.32 -0.27 21.02
C LEU A 404 19.74 -0.76 22.34
N VAL A 405 18.46 -1.12 22.39
CA VAL A 405 17.80 -1.66 23.58
C VAL A 405 18.41 -2.98 23.99
N ALA A 406 18.64 -3.91 23.08
CA ALA A 406 19.28 -5.21 23.34
C ALA A 406 20.71 -5.05 23.84
N ARG A 407 21.47 -4.09 23.32
CA ARG A 407 22.87 -3.85 23.71
C ARG A 407 23.05 -2.93 24.93
N THR A 408 22.00 -2.27 25.41
CA THR A 408 22.10 -1.35 26.56
C THR A 408 21.19 -1.79 27.71
N LEU A 409 19.88 -1.74 27.53
CA LEU A 409 18.90 -1.98 28.59
C LEU A 409 18.85 -3.46 29.00
N SER A 410 18.78 -4.40 28.03
CA SER A 410 18.62 -5.83 28.33
C SER A 410 19.76 -6.40 29.16
N PRO A 411 21.05 -6.13 28.90
CA PRO A 411 22.13 -6.58 29.76
C PRO A 411 22.13 -5.97 31.16
N VAL A 412 21.71 -4.68 31.28
CA VAL A 412 21.58 -4.02 32.58
C VAL A 412 20.46 -4.63 33.41
N LEU A 413 19.31 -4.89 32.81
CA LEU A 413 18.20 -5.57 33.48
C LEU A 413 18.56 -7.02 33.84
N ALA A 414 19.27 -7.74 32.95
CA ALA A 414 19.73 -9.09 33.23
C ALA A 414 20.67 -9.14 34.42
N MET A 415 21.58 -8.17 34.55
CA MET A 415 22.48 -8.04 35.72
C MET A 415 21.70 -7.85 37.02
N TYR A 416 20.57 -7.11 37.02
CA TYR A 416 19.81 -6.85 38.24
C TYR A 416 18.76 -7.92 38.55
N TRP A 417 18.13 -8.50 37.57
CA TRP A 417 16.95 -9.34 37.77
C TRP A 417 17.25 -10.84 37.72
N ILE A 418 18.21 -11.31 36.90
CA ILE A 418 18.48 -12.73 36.78
C ILE A 418 19.27 -13.21 38.03
N LYS A 419 18.66 -14.17 38.75
CA LYS A 419 19.28 -14.81 39.90
C LYS A 419 19.82 -16.18 39.51
N PRO A 420 21.00 -16.59 40.06
CA PRO A 420 21.53 -17.91 39.80
C PRO A 420 20.55 -18.97 40.32
N ARG A 421 20.24 -19.94 39.47
CA ARG A 421 19.43 -21.09 39.88
C ARG A 421 20.23 -21.95 40.83
N ARG A 422 19.68 -22.30 42.00
CA ARG A 422 20.25 -23.33 42.89
C ARG A 422 20.35 -24.63 42.07
N ARG A 423 21.58 -25.09 41.81
CA ARG A 423 21.86 -26.40 41.23
C ARG A 423 21.05 -27.47 42.00
N LYS A 424 19.90 -27.91 41.50
CA LYS A 424 19.39 -29.21 41.80
C LYS A 424 20.31 -30.21 41.12
N SER A 425 20.95 -31.05 41.96
CA SER A 425 21.74 -32.26 41.71
C SER A 425 21.73 -32.72 40.25
N GLU A 426 22.91 -33.12 39.77
CA GLU A 426 23.26 -33.78 38.49
C GLU A 426 22.25 -34.84 38.02
N ASN A 427 21.07 -34.41 37.61
CA ASN A 427 20.19 -35.27 36.83
C ASN A 427 20.22 -34.69 35.42
N LYS A 428 20.96 -35.42 34.52
CA LYS A 428 20.99 -35.33 33.08
C LYS A 428 20.15 -34.14 32.53
N GLN A 429 20.83 -33.05 32.16
CA GLN A 429 20.20 -32.11 31.22
C GLN A 429 19.51 -32.99 30.17
N LYS A 430 18.17 -33.05 30.17
CA LYS A 430 17.42 -33.66 29.07
C LYS A 430 17.87 -32.91 27.83
N SER A 431 18.79 -33.53 27.06
CA SER A 431 19.19 -32.96 25.78
C SER A 431 17.89 -32.71 24.99
N PHE A 432 17.79 -31.52 24.44
CA PHE A 432 16.66 -31.18 23.57
C PHE A 432 16.49 -32.36 22.57
N ILE A 433 15.33 -32.96 22.53
CA ILE A 433 15.07 -34.23 21.83
C ILE A 433 15.55 -34.21 20.36
N LEU A 434 15.53 -33.03 19.75
CA LEU A 434 15.95 -32.82 18.34
C LEU A 434 17.47 -32.81 18.13
N VAL A 435 18.28 -32.57 19.16
CA VAL A 435 19.75 -32.45 18.98
C VAL A 435 20.40 -33.72 18.42
N PRO A 436 20.12 -34.95 18.95
CA PRO A 436 20.72 -36.16 18.39
C PRO A 436 20.26 -36.45 16.96
N ILE A 437 18.99 -36.17 16.65
CA ILE A 437 18.44 -36.31 15.28
C ILE A 437 19.14 -35.34 14.33
N TYR A 438 19.19 -34.07 14.69
CA TYR A 438 19.85 -33.05 13.87
C TYR A 438 21.34 -33.35 13.67
N ARG A 439 22.06 -33.78 14.72
CA ARG A 439 23.47 -34.17 14.60
C ARG A 439 23.66 -35.30 13.59
N SER A 440 22.79 -36.30 13.59
CA SER A 440 22.82 -37.41 12.62
C SER A 440 22.59 -36.90 11.19
N ILE A 441 21.59 -36.06 10.99
CA ILE A 441 21.28 -35.45 9.68
C ILE A 441 22.42 -34.58 9.20
N LEU A 442 22.97 -33.72 10.05
CA LEU A 442 24.09 -32.84 9.70
C LEU A 442 25.34 -33.65 9.34
N ASN A 443 25.62 -34.68 10.11
CA ASN A 443 26.76 -35.56 9.82
C ASN A 443 26.58 -36.28 8.47
N TRP A 444 25.39 -36.83 8.21
CA TRP A 444 25.05 -37.41 6.90
C TRP A 444 25.22 -36.37 5.76
N SER A 445 24.75 -35.16 5.94
CA SER A 445 24.84 -34.09 4.95
C SER A 445 26.25 -33.68 4.62
N LEU A 446 27.15 -33.66 5.61
CA LEU A 446 28.58 -33.38 5.41
C LEU A 446 29.31 -34.47 4.61
N TYR A 447 28.82 -35.72 4.67
CA TYR A 447 29.33 -36.81 3.83
C TYR A 447 28.71 -36.83 2.42
N HIS A 448 27.44 -36.42 2.29
CA HIS A 448 26.69 -36.44 1.01
C HIS A 448 26.50 -35.04 0.41
N ARG A 449 27.57 -34.22 0.41
CA ARG A 449 27.52 -32.78 0.02
C ARG A 449 26.87 -32.52 -1.34
N LYS A 450 27.17 -33.40 -2.36
CA LYS A 450 26.59 -33.27 -3.70
C LYS A 450 25.06 -33.44 -3.69
N ALA A 451 24.55 -34.43 -2.96
CA ALA A 451 23.11 -34.67 -2.83
C ALA A 451 22.41 -33.48 -2.16
N VAL A 452 23.01 -32.95 -1.09
CA VAL A 452 22.44 -31.77 -0.40
C VAL A 452 22.39 -30.54 -1.33
N MET A 453 23.47 -30.31 -2.11
CA MET A 453 23.47 -29.18 -3.08
C MET A 453 22.49 -29.38 -4.21
N THR A 454 22.31 -30.63 -4.69
CA THR A 454 21.31 -30.93 -5.72
C THR A 454 19.89 -30.71 -5.18
N ILE A 455 19.60 -31.11 -3.95
CA ILE A 455 18.28 -30.87 -3.30
C ILE A 455 18.06 -29.36 -3.12
N ALA A 456 19.07 -28.62 -2.68
CA ALA A 456 19.00 -27.16 -2.52
C ALA A 456 18.73 -26.46 -3.85
N LEU A 457 19.44 -26.83 -4.92
CA LEU A 457 19.23 -26.28 -6.26
C LEU A 457 17.85 -26.63 -6.82
N LEU A 458 17.43 -27.91 -6.65
CA LEU A 458 16.11 -28.35 -7.10
C LEU A 458 15.00 -27.59 -6.35
N SER A 459 15.14 -27.43 -5.04
CA SER A 459 14.21 -26.63 -4.22
C SER A 459 14.08 -25.21 -4.76
N PHE A 460 15.19 -24.54 -5.10
CA PHE A 460 15.18 -23.20 -5.67
C PHE A 460 14.49 -23.17 -7.05
N VAL A 461 14.80 -24.12 -7.93
CA VAL A 461 14.18 -24.21 -9.27
C VAL A 461 12.68 -24.46 -9.15
N VAL A 462 12.25 -25.33 -8.22
CA VAL A 462 10.82 -25.56 -7.95
C VAL A 462 10.17 -24.27 -7.44
N GLY A 463 10.81 -23.53 -6.53
CA GLY A 463 10.30 -22.26 -6.03
C GLY A 463 10.05 -21.24 -7.15
N LEU A 464 10.98 -21.10 -8.08
CA LEU A 464 10.79 -20.24 -9.26
C LEU A 464 9.70 -20.77 -10.20
N GLY A 465 9.62 -22.09 -10.35
CA GLY A 465 8.60 -22.75 -11.18
C GLY A 465 7.17 -22.63 -10.63
N LEU A 466 7.00 -22.28 -9.35
CA LEU A 466 5.68 -22.04 -8.77
C LEU A 466 5.14 -20.64 -9.07
N ILE A 467 6.00 -19.65 -9.37
CA ILE A 467 5.59 -18.26 -9.60
C ILE A 467 4.46 -18.11 -10.63
N PRO A 468 4.50 -18.78 -11.80
CA PRO A 468 3.42 -18.64 -12.80
C PRO A 468 2.06 -19.21 -12.36
N PHE A 469 1.99 -19.98 -11.28
CA PHE A 469 0.76 -20.55 -10.74
C PHE A 469 0.14 -19.71 -9.61
N ILE A 470 0.79 -18.61 -9.23
CA ILE A 470 0.32 -17.70 -8.18
C ILE A 470 -0.23 -16.45 -8.88
N PRO A 471 -1.47 -16.00 -8.57
CA PRO A 471 -2.06 -14.81 -9.19
C PRO A 471 -1.13 -13.60 -9.02
N GLN A 472 -0.89 -12.86 -10.12
CA GLN A 472 -0.05 -11.66 -10.10
C GLN A 472 -0.93 -10.43 -9.95
N GLY A 473 -0.86 -9.74 -8.81
CA GLY A 473 -1.62 -8.54 -8.48
C GLY A 473 -0.73 -7.31 -8.24
N PHE A 474 -1.34 -6.12 -8.21
CA PHE A 474 -0.69 -4.91 -7.71
C PHE A 474 -0.93 -4.76 -6.20
N VAL A 475 -2.19 -4.57 -5.85
CA VAL A 475 -2.72 -4.55 -4.49
C VAL A 475 -3.85 -5.56 -4.43
N PRO A 476 -3.95 -6.38 -3.39
CA PRO A 476 -5.06 -7.31 -3.22
C PRO A 476 -6.40 -6.57 -3.18
N LYS A 477 -7.46 -7.19 -3.68
CA LYS A 477 -8.81 -6.67 -3.52
C LYS A 477 -9.18 -6.67 -2.04
N LEU A 478 -9.75 -5.55 -1.59
CA LEU A 478 -10.16 -5.38 -0.20
C LEU A 478 -11.62 -5.75 0.00
N ASP A 479 -11.93 -6.38 1.11
CA ASP A 479 -13.30 -6.60 1.57
C ASP A 479 -13.79 -5.40 2.41
N ARG A 480 -13.94 -4.23 1.74
CA ARG A 480 -14.28 -2.96 2.39
C ARG A 480 -15.71 -2.88 2.88
N GLY A 481 -16.60 -3.75 2.43
CA GLY A 481 -18.02 -3.62 2.69
C GLY A 481 -18.70 -2.49 1.90
N GLU A 482 -18.03 -1.93 0.90
CA GLU A 482 -18.52 -0.81 0.10
C GLU A 482 -17.99 -0.88 -1.35
N PHE A 483 -18.77 -0.37 -2.30
CA PHE A 483 -18.39 -0.31 -3.71
C PHE A 483 -19.27 0.67 -4.49
N ASN A 484 -18.88 0.99 -5.73
CA ASN A 484 -19.59 1.87 -6.62
C ASN A 484 -20.27 1.10 -7.76
N VAL A 485 -21.46 1.53 -8.15
CA VAL A 485 -22.07 1.17 -9.44
C VAL A 485 -22.13 2.43 -10.29
N ILE A 486 -21.29 2.49 -11.32
CA ILE A 486 -21.22 3.64 -12.23
C ILE A 486 -21.97 3.28 -13.51
N TYR A 487 -22.87 4.16 -13.94
CA TYR A 487 -23.59 3.97 -15.18
C TYR A 487 -23.56 5.23 -16.05
N THR A 488 -23.53 4.99 -17.37
CA THR A 488 -23.55 6.07 -18.35
C THR A 488 -24.65 5.80 -19.38
N LEU A 489 -25.53 6.77 -19.56
CA LEU A 489 -26.63 6.69 -20.50
C LEU A 489 -26.17 7.09 -21.91
N PRO A 490 -26.79 6.51 -22.97
CA PRO A 490 -26.53 6.95 -24.32
C PRO A 490 -27.13 8.34 -24.57
N ASN A 491 -26.45 9.16 -25.35
CA ASN A 491 -26.99 10.41 -25.85
C ASN A 491 -28.34 10.16 -26.57
N PRO A 492 -29.40 10.87 -26.25
CA PRO A 492 -30.66 10.72 -26.91
C PRO A 492 -30.51 11.14 -28.38
N LYS A 493 -31.09 10.36 -29.29
CA LYS A 493 -31.21 10.78 -30.69
C LYS A 493 -32.24 11.91 -30.72
N VAL A 494 -31.78 13.15 -30.77
CA VAL A 494 -32.65 14.31 -30.92
C VAL A 494 -33.25 14.23 -32.33
N PRO A 495 -34.58 14.14 -32.46
CA PRO A 495 -35.21 14.19 -33.79
C PRO A 495 -34.84 15.49 -34.52
N ASN A 496 -34.53 15.43 -35.81
CA ASN A 496 -34.13 16.60 -36.61
C ASN A 496 -35.15 17.77 -36.57
N ARG A 497 -36.35 17.56 -36.06
CA ARG A 497 -37.39 18.59 -35.89
C ARG A 497 -37.19 19.52 -34.67
N LEU A 498 -36.29 19.17 -33.79
CA LEU A 498 -35.96 19.99 -32.58
C LEU A 498 -34.57 20.67 -32.71
N LYS A 499 -33.94 20.64 -33.86
CA LYS A 499 -32.80 21.52 -34.11
C LYS A 499 -33.35 22.94 -34.23
N VAL A 500 -33.11 23.73 -33.18
CA VAL A 500 -33.40 25.17 -33.20
C VAL A 500 -32.70 25.77 -34.42
N PRO A 501 -33.40 26.53 -35.29
CA PRO A 501 -32.75 27.23 -36.38
C PRO A 501 -31.77 28.25 -35.77
N GLN A 502 -30.54 28.23 -36.20
CA GLN A 502 -29.58 29.32 -35.88
C GLN A 502 -30.12 30.59 -36.62
N THR A 503 -30.93 31.36 -35.91
CA THR A 503 -31.28 32.68 -36.39
C THR A 503 -30.15 33.64 -36.00
N SER A 504 -29.43 34.10 -36.98
CA SER A 504 -28.50 35.22 -36.94
C SER A 504 -29.27 36.55 -36.90
N ASP A 505 -29.98 36.85 -35.83
CA ASP A 505 -30.47 38.19 -35.55
C ASP A 505 -30.37 38.53 -34.08
N SER A 506 -29.41 39.36 -33.80
CA SER A 506 -29.18 39.98 -32.49
C SER A 506 -30.22 41.06 -32.20
N ASP A 507 -31.32 40.67 -31.55
CA ASP A 507 -32.14 41.67 -30.81
C ASP A 507 -32.01 41.39 -29.30
N ASN A 508 -31.12 42.18 -28.71
CA ASN A 508 -30.92 42.31 -27.27
C ASN A 508 -32.20 42.88 -26.61
N ASN A 509 -33.02 42.07 -25.95
CA ASN A 509 -33.88 42.60 -24.85
C ASN A 509 -34.61 41.54 -23.98
N ASN A 510 -34.21 40.28 -23.93
CA ASN A 510 -34.70 39.42 -22.81
C ASN A 510 -33.74 38.22 -22.60
N PRO A 511 -32.71 38.34 -21.74
CA PRO A 511 -31.77 37.26 -21.50
C PRO A 511 -32.41 36.07 -20.73
N SER A 512 -33.48 36.23 -19.97
CA SER A 512 -34.03 35.19 -19.10
C SER A 512 -34.81 34.10 -19.84
N LEU A 513 -35.42 34.39 -20.99
CA LEU A 513 -36.17 33.41 -21.79
C LEU A 513 -35.23 32.53 -22.65
N PHE A 514 -34.14 33.06 -23.13
CA PHE A 514 -33.15 32.33 -23.92
C PHE A 514 -32.30 31.37 -23.07
N GLN A 515 -31.93 31.74 -21.85
CA GLN A 515 -31.24 30.92 -20.89
C GLN A 515 -32.08 29.71 -20.45
N GLY A 516 -33.37 29.88 -20.19
CA GLY A 516 -34.28 28.78 -19.85
C GLY A 516 -34.46 27.77 -21.01
N PHE A 517 -34.23 28.16 -22.28
CA PHE A 517 -34.28 27.29 -23.43
C PHE A 517 -32.98 26.48 -23.63
N MET A 518 -31.84 27.02 -23.25
CA MET A 518 -30.54 26.34 -23.29
C MET A 518 -30.41 25.27 -22.19
N ASP A 519 -31.00 25.49 -21.00
CA ASP A 519 -30.96 24.57 -19.86
C ASP A 519 -31.94 23.39 -19.99
N PHE A 520 -32.93 23.49 -20.89
CA PHE A 520 -33.94 22.44 -21.08
C PHE A 520 -33.36 21.08 -21.46
N PRO A 521 -32.35 20.95 -22.36
CA PRO A 521 -31.75 19.67 -22.70
C PRO A 521 -31.04 19.01 -21.50
N GLU A 522 -30.33 19.77 -20.67
CA GLU A 522 -29.58 19.23 -19.53
C GLU A 522 -30.48 18.74 -18.41
N ARG A 523 -31.51 19.52 -18.06
CA ARG A 523 -32.54 19.10 -17.08
C ARG A 523 -33.30 17.85 -17.53
N PHE A 524 -33.58 17.73 -18.82
CA PHE A 524 -34.20 16.53 -19.39
C PHE A 524 -33.26 15.32 -19.31
N LEU A 525 -31.97 15.48 -19.61
CA LEU A 525 -30.98 14.43 -19.52
C LEU A 525 -30.77 13.99 -18.09
N LEU A 526 -30.68 14.93 -17.17
CA LEU A 526 -30.56 14.68 -15.74
C LEU A 526 -31.77 13.93 -15.18
N GLY A 527 -33.00 14.36 -15.53
CA GLY A 527 -34.22 13.67 -15.12
C GLY A 527 -34.34 12.24 -15.69
N ARG A 528 -33.78 12.00 -16.89
CA ARG A 528 -33.69 10.65 -17.45
C ARG A 528 -32.66 9.79 -16.69
N ASN A 529 -31.51 10.37 -16.39
CA ASN A 529 -30.47 9.74 -15.59
C ASN A 529 -31.01 9.34 -14.20
N TYR A 530 -31.65 10.27 -13.51
CA TYR A 530 -32.28 10.05 -12.21
C TYR A 530 -33.26 8.86 -12.23
N ARG A 531 -34.15 8.78 -13.24
CA ARG A 531 -35.10 7.66 -13.34
C ARG A 531 -34.42 6.30 -13.57
N VAL A 532 -33.28 6.27 -14.26
CA VAL A 532 -32.51 5.04 -14.42
C VAL A 532 -31.79 4.71 -13.12
N GLY A 533 -31.16 5.68 -12.48
CA GLY A 533 -30.52 5.53 -11.18
C GLY A 533 -31.47 4.98 -10.11
N SER A 534 -32.67 5.55 -10.00
CA SER A 534 -33.72 5.07 -9.07
C SER A 534 -34.13 3.60 -9.31
N LYS A 535 -34.17 3.15 -10.58
CA LYS A 535 -34.45 1.74 -10.88
C LYS A 535 -33.30 0.81 -10.52
N LEU A 536 -32.05 1.23 -10.81
CA LEU A 536 -30.87 0.47 -10.46
C LEU A 536 -30.70 0.36 -8.94
N GLU A 537 -30.92 1.47 -8.21
CA GLU A 537 -30.93 1.52 -6.76
C GLU A 537 -31.97 0.54 -6.17
N GLY A 538 -33.16 0.51 -6.72
CA GLY A 538 -34.22 -0.43 -6.29
C GLY A 538 -33.80 -1.89 -6.46
N LEU A 539 -33.15 -2.26 -7.60
CA LEU A 539 -32.65 -3.61 -7.84
C LEU A 539 -31.50 -4.00 -6.87
N ILE A 540 -30.65 -3.04 -6.51
CA ILE A 540 -29.54 -3.24 -5.57
C ILE A 540 -30.10 -3.49 -4.16
N LEU A 541 -31.07 -2.69 -3.72
CA LEU A 541 -31.69 -2.79 -2.41
C LEU A 541 -32.59 -4.05 -2.23
N GLU A 542 -32.92 -4.78 -3.33
CA GLU A 542 -33.56 -6.10 -3.22
C GLU A 542 -32.69 -7.13 -2.49
N ASP A 543 -31.37 -6.95 -2.44
CA ASP A 543 -30.48 -7.81 -1.66
C ASP A 543 -30.39 -7.39 -0.20
N THR A 544 -31.53 -7.41 0.48
CA THR A 544 -31.68 -6.99 1.87
C THR A 544 -30.81 -7.76 2.88
N ASN A 545 -30.26 -8.92 2.49
CA ASN A 545 -29.38 -9.71 3.36
C ASN A 545 -27.97 -9.14 3.43
N ASN A 546 -27.50 -8.53 2.35
CA ASN A 546 -26.10 -8.07 2.24
C ASN A 546 -25.99 -6.53 2.16
N VAL A 547 -26.96 -5.86 1.51
CA VAL A 547 -26.94 -4.40 1.32
C VAL A 547 -27.59 -3.69 2.51
N GLU A 548 -26.92 -2.68 3.05
CA GLU A 548 -27.42 -1.80 4.09
C GLU A 548 -28.03 -0.53 3.51
N SER A 549 -27.28 0.15 2.64
CA SER A 549 -27.73 1.38 2.02
C SER A 549 -27.22 1.54 0.59
N ALA A 550 -27.94 2.36 -0.18
CA ALA A 550 -27.55 2.76 -1.53
C ALA A 550 -27.75 4.28 -1.69
N TYR A 551 -26.67 4.99 -1.99
CA TYR A 551 -26.63 6.43 -2.22
C TYR A 551 -26.40 6.72 -3.70
N THR A 552 -27.40 7.35 -4.35
CA THR A 552 -27.40 7.60 -5.79
C THR A 552 -27.14 9.06 -6.11
N ILE A 553 -26.24 9.33 -7.03
CA ILE A 553 -25.95 10.66 -7.61
C ILE A 553 -26.21 10.58 -9.11
N ALA A 554 -27.21 11.29 -9.62
CA ALA A 554 -27.40 11.54 -11.04
C ALA A 554 -26.71 12.85 -11.42
N GLY A 555 -25.99 12.89 -12.55
CA GLY A 555 -25.14 14.04 -12.92
C GLY A 555 -23.72 13.95 -12.34
N TYR A 556 -23.24 12.75 -12.07
CA TYR A 556 -21.94 12.50 -11.45
C TYR A 556 -20.79 13.08 -12.29
N GLN A 557 -19.83 13.75 -11.62
CA GLN A 557 -18.69 14.46 -12.24
C GLN A 557 -19.10 15.49 -13.29
N GLY A 558 -20.22 16.17 -13.07
CA GLY A 558 -20.71 17.21 -14.00
C GLY A 558 -21.31 16.69 -15.31
N ASN A 559 -21.42 15.39 -15.51
CA ASN A 559 -21.98 14.81 -16.71
C ASN A 559 -23.44 14.39 -16.49
N PRO A 560 -24.44 15.06 -17.11
CA PRO A 560 -25.86 14.79 -16.90
C PRO A 560 -26.29 13.36 -17.34
N LEU A 561 -25.47 12.66 -18.10
CA LEU A 561 -25.71 11.28 -18.51
C LEU A 561 -25.02 10.24 -17.65
N LYS A 562 -24.10 10.64 -16.75
CA LYS A 562 -23.36 9.74 -15.88
C LYS A 562 -23.99 9.75 -14.49
N GLY A 563 -24.17 8.57 -13.91
CA GLY A 563 -24.59 8.44 -12.52
C GLY A 563 -23.71 7.48 -11.75
N ARG A 564 -23.72 7.64 -10.44
CA ARG A 564 -22.99 6.80 -9.46
C ARG A 564 -23.98 6.35 -8.38
N ILE A 565 -23.92 5.09 -8.01
CA ILE A 565 -24.59 4.54 -6.83
C ILE A 565 -23.52 4.00 -5.91
N TYR A 566 -23.32 4.63 -4.77
CA TYR A 566 -22.51 4.12 -3.70
C TYR A 566 -23.34 3.10 -2.90
N VAL A 567 -22.79 1.91 -2.73
CA VAL A 567 -23.46 0.79 -2.05
C VAL A 567 -22.67 0.45 -0.81
N GLN A 568 -23.32 0.51 0.34
CA GLN A 568 -22.78 0.06 1.62
C GLN A 568 -23.37 -1.29 1.98
N LEU A 569 -22.54 -2.21 2.40
CA LEU A 569 -22.91 -3.55 2.82
C LEU A 569 -23.02 -3.65 4.34
N LYS A 570 -23.80 -4.59 4.81
CA LYS A 570 -23.96 -4.88 6.24
C LYS A 570 -22.69 -5.53 6.80
N ASP A 571 -22.33 -5.22 8.03
CA ASP A 571 -21.19 -5.84 8.73
C ASP A 571 -21.37 -7.33 8.94
N ASN A 572 -22.61 -7.78 9.25
CA ASN A 572 -22.94 -9.19 9.48
C ASN A 572 -23.27 -9.97 8.21
N ARG A 573 -22.71 -9.56 7.05
CA ARG A 573 -22.92 -10.24 5.78
C ARG A 573 -22.20 -11.61 5.74
N SER A 574 -22.76 -12.53 4.99
CA SER A 574 -22.17 -13.87 4.77
C SER A 574 -21.27 -13.96 3.52
N LEU A 575 -21.37 -12.96 2.63
CA LEU A 575 -20.64 -12.89 1.37
C LEU A 575 -19.57 -11.78 1.43
N THR A 576 -18.46 -11.97 0.74
CA THR A 576 -17.45 -10.93 0.56
C THR A 576 -17.97 -9.82 -0.34
N THR A 577 -17.36 -8.64 -0.29
CA THR A 577 -17.71 -7.52 -1.18
C THR A 577 -17.65 -7.94 -2.65
N SER A 578 -16.62 -8.67 -3.08
CA SER A 578 -16.47 -9.17 -4.45
C SER A 578 -17.60 -10.12 -4.86
N GLN A 579 -18.06 -11.00 -3.96
CA GLN A 579 -19.17 -11.91 -4.22
C GLN A 579 -20.52 -11.19 -4.35
N VAL A 580 -20.73 -10.16 -3.51
CA VAL A 580 -21.92 -9.32 -3.63
C VAL A 580 -21.89 -8.50 -4.94
N GLN A 581 -20.75 -7.95 -5.31
CA GLN A 581 -20.57 -7.26 -6.59
C GLN A 581 -20.92 -8.16 -7.78
N GLU A 582 -20.45 -9.42 -7.78
CA GLU A 582 -20.75 -10.37 -8.86
C GLU A 582 -22.25 -10.67 -8.93
N LYS A 583 -22.89 -10.93 -7.80
CA LYS A 583 -24.32 -11.16 -7.68
C LYS A 583 -25.15 -9.95 -8.17
N ILE A 584 -24.70 -8.74 -7.88
CA ILE A 584 -25.37 -7.53 -8.36
C ILE A 584 -25.11 -7.36 -9.85
N ARG A 585 -23.88 -7.59 -10.35
CA ARG A 585 -23.55 -7.51 -11.77
C ARG A 585 -24.44 -8.41 -12.62
N GLU A 586 -24.76 -9.63 -12.15
CA GLU A 586 -25.66 -10.56 -12.84
C GLU A 586 -27.09 -10.04 -12.92
N LYS A 587 -27.57 -9.30 -11.89
CA LYS A 587 -28.93 -8.77 -11.84
C LYS A 587 -29.12 -7.48 -12.63
N LEU A 588 -28.04 -6.71 -12.84
CA LEU A 588 -28.12 -5.42 -13.49
C LEU A 588 -28.49 -5.54 -14.98
N PRO A 589 -29.40 -4.70 -15.50
CA PRO A 589 -29.83 -4.76 -16.89
C PRO A 589 -28.74 -4.23 -17.84
N LYS A 590 -28.60 -4.83 -19.01
CA LYS A 590 -27.71 -4.29 -20.07
C LYS A 590 -28.36 -3.05 -20.69
N LEU A 591 -27.72 -1.89 -20.57
CA LEU A 591 -28.19 -0.64 -21.17
C LEU A 591 -27.84 -0.59 -22.66
N LYS A 592 -28.85 -0.52 -23.53
CA LYS A 592 -28.64 -0.39 -25.01
C LYS A 592 -27.91 0.94 -25.29
N GLY A 593 -26.65 0.86 -25.71
CA GLY A 593 -25.82 2.02 -26.06
C GLY A 593 -25.30 2.83 -24.86
N GLY A 594 -25.56 2.43 -23.65
CA GLY A 594 -24.96 2.89 -22.41
C GLY A 594 -24.01 1.85 -21.83
N SER A 595 -23.50 2.09 -20.63
CA SER A 595 -22.68 1.16 -19.84
C SER A 595 -23.13 1.17 -18.39
N ILE A 596 -23.03 0.02 -17.73
CA ILE A 596 -23.08 -0.12 -16.27
C ILE A 596 -21.82 -0.87 -15.87
N SER A 597 -21.21 -0.50 -14.77
CA SER A 597 -19.99 -1.07 -14.23
C SER A 597 -20.10 -1.14 -12.73
N VAL A 598 -19.72 -2.26 -12.14
CA VAL A 598 -19.60 -2.43 -10.69
C VAL A 598 -18.13 -2.36 -10.35
N GLU A 599 -17.74 -1.34 -9.60
CA GLU A 599 -16.34 -0.94 -9.42
C GLU A 599 -15.96 -0.91 -7.94
N ASP A 600 -14.74 -1.34 -7.64
CA ASP A 600 -14.17 -1.20 -6.32
C ASP A 600 -13.88 0.29 -6.03
N ILE A 601 -13.94 0.69 -4.77
CA ILE A 601 -13.48 2.03 -4.36
C ILE A 601 -11.96 1.98 -4.28
N LEU A 602 -11.31 2.71 -5.18
CA LEU A 602 -9.85 2.78 -5.22
C LEU A 602 -9.29 3.59 -4.03
N PHE A 603 -8.06 3.30 -3.66
CA PHE A 603 -7.34 4.03 -2.60
C PHE A 603 -7.00 5.47 -2.98
N ILE A 604 -6.79 5.72 -4.26
CA ILE A 604 -6.50 7.03 -4.84
C ILE A 604 -7.51 7.22 -5.97
N GLU A 605 -8.39 8.17 -5.82
CA GLU A 605 -9.34 8.54 -6.85
C GLU A 605 -8.60 9.28 -7.98
N THR A 606 -8.17 8.52 -8.99
CA THR A 606 -7.53 9.08 -10.19
C THR A 606 -8.53 9.51 -11.25
N GLY A 607 -9.83 9.43 -10.95
CA GLY A 607 -10.92 9.77 -11.88
C GLY A 607 -11.30 8.66 -12.86
N ASP A 608 -10.58 7.53 -12.84
CA ASP A 608 -10.85 6.34 -13.65
C ASP A 608 -10.67 5.11 -12.76
N ASP A 609 -11.79 4.56 -12.33
CA ASP A 609 -11.86 3.59 -11.23
C ASP A 609 -11.61 2.14 -11.69
N SER A 610 -11.26 1.91 -12.97
CA SER A 610 -11.02 0.58 -13.50
C SER A 610 -9.57 0.11 -13.30
N PRO A 611 -9.33 -1.09 -12.74
CA PRO A 611 -7.99 -1.60 -12.47
C PRO A 611 -7.17 -1.87 -13.74
N PHE A 612 -7.82 -2.30 -14.82
CA PHE A 612 -7.19 -2.52 -16.12
C PHE A 612 -7.43 -1.32 -17.05
N LYS A 613 -6.36 -0.76 -17.59
CA LYS A 613 -6.39 0.35 -18.53
C LYS A 613 -5.29 0.24 -19.58
N ILE A 614 -5.67 0.33 -20.85
CA ILE A 614 -4.76 0.40 -21.98
C ILE A 614 -5.12 1.61 -22.83
N ALA A 615 -4.13 2.41 -23.18
CA ALA A 615 -4.24 3.53 -24.10
C ALA A 615 -3.86 3.08 -25.51
N LEU A 616 -4.75 3.23 -26.48
CA LEU A 616 -4.47 3.04 -27.90
C LEU A 616 -4.20 4.40 -28.51
N LEU A 617 -3.08 4.55 -29.20
CA LEU A 617 -2.56 5.83 -29.70
C LEU A 617 -2.42 5.80 -31.21
N SER A 618 -2.96 6.78 -31.90
CA SER A 618 -2.78 6.96 -33.35
C SER A 618 -3.13 8.39 -33.79
N ASN A 619 -2.50 8.87 -34.82
CA ASN A 619 -2.88 10.14 -35.48
C ASN A 619 -4.14 9.99 -36.35
N SER A 620 -4.53 8.74 -36.76
CA SER A 620 -5.72 8.44 -37.55
C SER A 620 -6.88 8.03 -36.64
N PHE A 621 -7.89 8.88 -36.55
CA PHE A 621 -9.08 8.60 -35.71
C PHE A 621 -9.88 7.37 -36.22
N ASP A 622 -9.95 7.19 -37.54
CA ASP A 622 -10.68 6.04 -38.13
C ASP A 622 -9.97 4.72 -37.83
N SER A 623 -8.63 4.69 -37.99
CA SER A 623 -7.83 3.51 -37.67
C SER A 623 -7.92 3.19 -36.18
N LEU A 624 -7.79 4.20 -35.33
CA LEU A 624 -7.88 4.10 -33.88
C LEU A 624 -9.23 3.55 -33.42
N THR A 625 -10.34 4.10 -33.93
CA THR A 625 -11.70 3.67 -33.57
C THR A 625 -11.98 2.23 -34.02
N LYS A 626 -11.56 1.89 -35.24
CA LYS A 626 -11.73 0.54 -35.77
C LYS A 626 -10.95 -0.48 -34.96
N THR A 627 -9.72 -0.20 -34.67
CA THR A 627 -8.83 -1.05 -33.88
C THR A 627 -9.33 -1.21 -32.45
N ALA A 628 -9.75 -0.11 -31.78
CA ALA A 628 -10.30 -0.16 -30.43
C ALA A 628 -11.55 -1.06 -30.34
N ASN A 629 -12.45 -0.99 -31.31
CA ASN A 629 -13.64 -1.85 -31.36
C ASN A 629 -13.28 -3.32 -31.61
N LEU A 630 -12.32 -3.60 -32.51
CA LEU A 630 -11.86 -4.98 -32.77
C LEU A 630 -11.19 -5.57 -31.51
N LEU A 631 -10.32 -4.81 -30.86
CA LEU A 631 -9.67 -5.24 -29.64
C LEU A 631 -10.70 -5.47 -28.53
N LYS A 632 -11.64 -4.54 -28.30
CA LYS A 632 -12.72 -4.71 -27.33
C LYS A 632 -13.48 -6.04 -27.53
N ASN A 633 -13.93 -6.33 -28.76
CA ASN A 633 -14.65 -7.56 -29.05
C ASN A 633 -13.82 -8.82 -28.79
N ARG A 634 -12.52 -8.75 -29.02
CA ARG A 634 -11.59 -9.85 -28.71
C ARG A 634 -11.42 -10.03 -27.19
N LEU A 635 -11.29 -8.95 -26.45
CA LEU A 635 -11.12 -8.96 -25.00
C LEU A 635 -12.39 -9.43 -24.27
N GLU A 636 -13.59 -9.21 -24.83
CA GLU A 636 -14.85 -9.75 -24.28
C GLU A 636 -14.87 -11.29 -24.20
N SER A 637 -13.97 -11.97 -24.93
CA SER A 637 -13.82 -13.42 -24.88
C SER A 637 -12.78 -13.92 -23.87
N ILE A 638 -12.05 -13.02 -23.20
CA ILE A 638 -11.05 -13.38 -22.20
C ILE A 638 -11.74 -13.65 -20.86
N PRO A 639 -11.59 -14.86 -20.29
CA PRO A 639 -12.10 -15.13 -18.96
C PRO A 639 -11.45 -14.20 -17.92
N GLY A 640 -12.27 -13.57 -17.08
CA GLY A 640 -11.77 -12.71 -16.01
C GLY A 640 -11.80 -11.21 -16.29
N LEU A 641 -11.99 -10.77 -17.55
CA LEU A 641 -12.27 -9.38 -17.86
C LEU A 641 -13.78 -9.13 -17.90
N VAL A 642 -14.24 -8.14 -17.13
CA VAL A 642 -15.65 -7.74 -17.05
C VAL A 642 -15.77 -6.22 -17.23
N ASP A 643 -16.97 -5.74 -17.55
CA ASP A 643 -17.30 -4.32 -17.68
C ASP A 643 -16.37 -3.55 -18.66
N ILE A 644 -16.02 -4.14 -19.80
CA ILE A 644 -15.10 -3.55 -20.78
C ILE A 644 -15.71 -2.31 -21.42
N LYS A 645 -15.01 -1.17 -21.30
CA LYS A 645 -15.44 0.14 -21.80
C LYS A 645 -14.39 0.73 -22.76
N LEU A 646 -14.86 1.59 -23.69
CA LEU A 646 -14.02 2.48 -24.49
C LEU A 646 -14.35 3.93 -24.12
N SER A 647 -13.33 4.78 -23.96
CA SER A 647 -13.51 6.21 -23.67
C SER A 647 -14.11 6.98 -24.85
N ALA A 648 -13.78 6.57 -26.06
CA ALA A 648 -14.31 7.14 -27.30
C ALA A 648 -14.84 6.03 -28.23
N GLY A 649 -15.73 6.38 -29.13
CA GLY A 649 -16.34 5.45 -30.10
C GLY A 649 -17.70 5.91 -30.58
N LYS A 650 -18.18 7.07 -30.12
CA LYS A 650 -19.45 7.67 -30.55
C LYS A 650 -19.18 8.96 -31.34
N LYS A 651 -19.96 9.18 -32.41
CA LYS A 651 -19.97 10.41 -33.21
C LYS A 651 -20.36 11.60 -32.31
N ASN A 652 -19.46 12.39 -31.78
CA ASN A 652 -19.53 13.52 -30.84
C ASN A 652 -18.91 13.21 -29.45
N ALA A 653 -18.08 12.18 -29.33
CA ALA A 653 -17.23 12.04 -28.16
C ALA A 653 -16.14 13.13 -28.19
N PRO A 654 -15.63 13.59 -27.04
CA PRO A 654 -14.46 14.46 -26.99
C PRO A 654 -13.29 13.75 -27.70
N ILE A 655 -12.40 14.55 -28.29
CA ILE A 655 -11.10 14.03 -28.74
C ILE A 655 -10.16 14.08 -27.54
N GLU A 656 -9.70 12.88 -27.16
CA GLU A 656 -8.75 12.74 -26.06
C GLU A 656 -7.34 12.62 -26.60
N HIS A 657 -6.37 13.27 -25.93
CA HIS A 657 -4.95 13.08 -26.18
C HIS A 657 -4.22 12.59 -24.94
N PHE A 658 -3.20 11.79 -25.19
CA PHE A 658 -2.17 11.46 -24.24
C PHE A 658 -0.82 11.75 -24.89
N GLU A 659 -0.01 12.58 -24.22
CA GLU A 659 1.30 13.01 -24.75
C GLU A 659 1.21 13.51 -26.21
N GLN A 660 0.20 14.37 -26.49
CA GLN A 660 -0.06 14.99 -27.79
C GLN A 660 -0.50 14.04 -28.92
N GLN A 661 -0.79 12.78 -28.60
CA GLN A 661 -1.35 11.83 -29.57
C GLN A 661 -2.82 11.58 -29.24
N ARG A 662 -3.64 11.42 -30.23
CA ARG A 662 -5.03 11.01 -30.02
C ARG A 662 -5.06 9.63 -29.40
N VAL A 663 -5.87 9.49 -28.37
CA VAL A 663 -5.97 8.27 -27.59
C VAL A 663 -7.41 7.78 -27.49
N ILE A 664 -7.58 6.46 -27.48
CA ILE A 664 -8.79 5.81 -27.00
C ILE A 664 -8.38 4.88 -25.86
N TYR A 665 -8.95 5.11 -24.68
CA TYR A 665 -8.74 4.23 -23.54
C TYR A 665 -9.70 3.06 -23.59
N LEU A 666 -9.15 1.88 -23.39
CA LEU A 666 -9.91 0.67 -23.13
C LEU A 666 -9.70 0.32 -21.64
N THR A 667 -10.78 0.29 -20.89
CA THR A 667 -10.78 0.00 -19.46
C THR A 667 -11.64 -1.23 -19.17
N ALA A 668 -11.29 -1.98 -18.14
CA ALA A 668 -12.04 -3.16 -17.69
C ALA A 668 -11.87 -3.42 -16.20
N ASN A 669 -12.85 -4.12 -15.61
CA ASN A 669 -12.77 -4.67 -14.28
C ASN A 669 -12.36 -6.15 -14.33
N LEU A 670 -11.98 -6.71 -13.18
CA LEU A 670 -11.56 -8.10 -13.02
C LEU A 670 -12.59 -8.88 -12.22
N SER A 671 -12.85 -10.12 -12.63
CA SER A 671 -13.60 -11.09 -11.82
C SER A 671 -12.82 -11.49 -10.56
N GLU A 672 -13.51 -12.12 -9.61
CA GLU A 672 -12.87 -12.64 -8.39
C GLU A 672 -11.80 -13.70 -8.73
N GLY A 673 -10.66 -13.65 -8.04
CA GLY A 673 -9.58 -14.63 -8.17
C GLY A 673 -8.69 -14.51 -9.42
N ILE A 674 -8.88 -13.46 -10.23
CA ILE A 674 -8.06 -13.22 -11.43
C ILE A 674 -7.01 -12.14 -11.15
N GLY A 675 -5.75 -12.45 -11.44
CA GLY A 675 -4.62 -11.53 -11.26
C GLY A 675 -4.55 -10.47 -12.37
N LEU A 676 -4.40 -9.20 -11.99
CA LEU A 676 -4.26 -8.08 -12.94
C LEU A 676 -3.05 -8.26 -13.87
N GLY A 677 -1.94 -8.75 -13.34
CA GLY A 677 -0.72 -8.99 -14.12
C GLY A 677 -0.86 -10.07 -15.16
N ASP A 678 -1.60 -11.14 -14.84
CA ASP A 678 -1.84 -12.26 -15.75
C ASP A 678 -2.68 -11.82 -16.95
N VAL A 679 -3.79 -11.11 -16.67
CA VAL A 679 -4.66 -10.55 -17.71
C VAL A 679 -3.93 -9.49 -18.53
N THR A 680 -3.14 -8.62 -17.89
CA THR A 680 -2.36 -7.60 -18.61
C THR A 680 -1.41 -8.24 -19.62
N LYS A 681 -0.73 -9.33 -19.24
CA LYS A 681 0.17 -10.05 -20.13
C LYS A 681 -0.57 -10.65 -21.33
N GLU A 682 -1.69 -11.31 -21.10
CA GLU A 682 -2.52 -11.90 -22.18
C GLU A 682 -3.03 -10.81 -23.14
N VAL A 683 -3.52 -9.69 -22.60
CA VAL A 683 -3.99 -8.56 -23.42
C VAL A 683 -2.86 -7.94 -24.23
N VAL A 684 -1.65 -7.79 -23.66
CA VAL A 684 -0.47 -7.29 -24.36
C VAL A 684 -0.11 -8.20 -25.55
N GLU A 685 -0.11 -9.51 -25.37
CA GLU A 685 0.15 -10.48 -26.44
C GLU A 685 -0.89 -10.34 -27.57
N ILE A 686 -2.17 -10.28 -27.23
CA ILE A 686 -3.26 -10.07 -28.20
C ILE A 686 -3.13 -8.71 -28.90
N ALA A 687 -2.83 -7.65 -28.17
CA ALA A 687 -2.65 -6.32 -28.75
C ALA A 687 -1.49 -6.30 -29.74
N GLN A 688 -0.34 -6.90 -29.41
CA GLN A 688 0.82 -7.00 -30.30
C GLN A 688 0.53 -7.75 -31.61
N GLU A 689 -0.35 -8.76 -31.56
CA GLU A 689 -0.75 -9.53 -32.76
C GLU A 689 -1.77 -8.80 -33.64
N MET A 690 -2.65 -7.99 -33.03
CA MET A 690 -3.80 -7.41 -33.73
C MET A 690 -3.61 -5.95 -34.19
N LEU A 691 -2.67 -5.22 -33.59
CA LEU A 691 -2.51 -3.80 -33.85
C LEU A 691 -1.86 -3.55 -35.23
N PRO A 692 -2.44 -2.69 -36.08
CA PRO A 692 -1.81 -2.24 -37.30
C PRO A 692 -0.61 -1.30 -37.00
N ASN A 693 0.31 -1.15 -37.94
CA ASN A 693 1.55 -0.39 -37.78
C ASN A 693 1.35 1.10 -37.42
N ASP A 694 0.19 1.66 -37.67
CA ASP A 694 -0.17 3.05 -37.39
C ASP A 694 -0.84 3.25 -36.03
N VAL A 695 -1.09 2.19 -35.28
CA VAL A 695 -1.67 2.22 -33.92
C VAL A 695 -0.65 1.62 -32.94
N THR A 696 -0.27 2.40 -31.96
CA THR A 696 0.54 1.95 -30.83
C THR A 696 -0.31 1.84 -29.57
N PHE A 697 0.18 1.17 -28.57
CA PHE A 697 -0.49 1.10 -27.28
C PHE A 697 0.47 1.38 -26.14
N ASP A 698 -0.10 1.89 -25.06
CA ASP A 698 0.57 2.09 -23.78
C ASP A 698 -0.30 1.52 -22.64
N ILE A 699 0.34 0.90 -21.64
CA ILE A 699 -0.36 0.34 -20.49
C ILE A 699 -0.39 1.41 -19.40
N GLN A 700 -1.57 1.67 -18.84
CA GLN A 700 -1.78 2.73 -17.87
C GLN A 700 -2.45 2.23 -16.58
N GLY A 701 -2.60 3.12 -15.60
CA GLY A 701 -3.25 2.81 -14.33
C GLY A 701 -2.54 1.73 -13.52
N SER A 702 -3.30 0.92 -12.82
CA SER A 702 -2.76 -0.16 -11.97
C SER A 702 -2.03 -1.24 -12.78
N SER A 703 -2.39 -1.45 -14.06
CA SER A 703 -1.69 -2.39 -14.95
C SER A 703 -0.25 -1.97 -15.23
N ALA A 704 0.02 -0.67 -15.45
CA ALA A 704 1.38 -0.13 -15.60
C ALA A 704 2.19 -0.27 -14.31
N GLN A 705 1.54 -0.07 -13.18
CA GLN A 705 2.19 -0.18 -11.87
C GLN A 705 2.65 -1.60 -11.58
N VAL A 706 1.89 -2.64 -11.97
CA VAL A 706 2.34 -4.04 -11.84
C VAL A 706 3.68 -4.27 -12.55
N GLN A 707 3.82 -3.75 -13.75
CA GLN A 707 5.05 -3.94 -14.53
C GLN A 707 6.23 -3.14 -13.95
N SER A 708 6.02 -1.91 -13.51
CA SER A 708 7.07 -1.05 -12.93
C SER A 708 7.56 -1.58 -11.57
N ILE A 709 6.67 -2.17 -10.77
CA ILE A 709 6.98 -2.66 -9.43
C ILE A 709 8.06 -3.73 -9.45
N PHE A 710 7.95 -4.73 -10.32
CA PHE A 710 8.95 -5.80 -10.42
C PHE A 710 10.34 -5.24 -10.78
N LYS A 711 10.41 -4.24 -11.65
CA LYS A 711 11.65 -3.57 -12.02
C LYS A 711 12.27 -2.81 -10.86
N GLU A 712 11.47 -2.02 -10.16
CA GLU A 712 11.94 -1.20 -9.03
C GLU A 712 12.34 -2.07 -7.84
N PHE A 713 11.58 -3.13 -7.56
CA PHE A 713 11.96 -4.10 -6.53
C PHE A 713 13.22 -4.89 -6.90
N ALA A 714 13.44 -5.23 -8.17
CA ALA A 714 14.68 -5.86 -8.61
C ALA A 714 15.90 -4.95 -8.38
N ILE A 715 15.76 -3.65 -8.61
CA ILE A 715 16.79 -2.65 -8.33
C ILE A 715 17.04 -2.54 -6.82
N ALA A 716 15.97 -2.41 -6.02
CA ALA A 716 16.07 -2.36 -4.56
C ALA A 716 16.71 -3.63 -3.99
N LEU A 717 16.35 -4.81 -4.51
CA LEU A 717 16.92 -6.09 -4.15
C LEU A 717 18.41 -6.16 -4.48
N PHE A 718 18.83 -5.68 -5.64
CA PHE A 718 20.23 -5.61 -6.02
C PHE A 718 21.05 -4.78 -5.02
N PHE A 719 20.58 -3.57 -4.67
CA PHE A 719 21.25 -2.73 -3.69
C PHE A 719 21.21 -3.33 -2.27
N ALA A 720 20.13 -4.00 -1.89
CA ALA A 720 20.04 -4.73 -0.62
C ALA A 720 21.09 -5.85 -0.53
N ILE A 721 21.22 -6.66 -1.56
CA ILE A 721 22.23 -7.73 -1.64
C ILE A 721 23.65 -7.16 -1.62
N LEU A 722 23.90 -6.09 -2.37
CA LEU A 722 25.20 -5.43 -2.42
C LEU A 722 25.60 -4.85 -1.05
N SER A 723 24.69 -4.11 -0.40
CA SER A 723 24.94 -3.52 0.92
C SER A 723 25.13 -4.59 1.99
N MET A 724 24.35 -5.66 1.94
CA MET A 724 24.51 -6.82 2.81
C MET A 724 25.88 -7.47 2.64
N MET A 725 26.32 -7.69 1.39
CA MET A 725 27.64 -8.27 1.09
C MET A 725 28.79 -7.42 1.67
N VAL A 726 28.66 -6.09 1.59
CA VAL A 726 29.65 -5.15 2.16
C VAL A 726 29.71 -5.30 3.69
N ILE A 727 28.58 -5.32 4.37
CA ILE A 727 28.55 -5.46 5.84
C ILE A 727 29.08 -6.81 6.29
N LEU A 728 28.67 -7.88 5.61
CA LEU A 728 29.19 -9.22 5.90
C LEU A 728 30.69 -9.31 5.72
N TYR A 729 31.24 -8.70 4.64
CA TYR A 729 32.68 -8.65 4.41
C TYR A 729 33.41 -7.87 5.52
N LEU A 730 32.86 -6.72 5.94
CA LEU A 730 33.44 -5.93 7.03
C LEU A 730 33.39 -6.70 8.38
N THR A 731 32.37 -7.54 8.58
CA THR A 731 32.20 -8.33 9.79
C THR A 731 33.12 -9.50 9.88
N PHE A 732 33.20 -10.31 8.83
CA PHE A 732 33.99 -11.53 8.80
C PHE A 732 35.45 -11.30 8.41
N GLY A 733 35.77 -10.20 7.69
CA GLY A 733 37.09 -9.94 7.12
C GLY A 733 37.47 -10.92 6.04
N ARG A 734 36.56 -11.77 5.58
CA ARG A 734 36.79 -12.81 4.56
C ARG A 734 35.61 -12.87 3.61
N PHE A 735 35.91 -12.93 2.32
CA PHE A 735 34.92 -12.96 1.26
C PHE A 735 34.12 -14.28 1.21
N LEU A 736 34.79 -15.38 1.58
CA LEU A 736 34.18 -16.72 1.50
C LEU A 736 32.97 -16.88 2.41
N GLU A 737 33.06 -16.44 3.66
CA GLU A 737 31.96 -16.52 4.63
C GLU A 737 30.77 -15.65 4.20
N SER A 738 31.05 -14.45 3.69
CA SER A 738 30.00 -13.56 3.17
C SER A 738 29.28 -14.21 1.99
N PHE A 739 30.02 -14.89 1.11
CA PHE A 739 29.44 -15.57 -0.05
C PHE A 739 28.60 -16.81 0.33
N VAL A 740 29.01 -17.56 1.37
CA VAL A 740 28.24 -18.68 1.91
C VAL A 740 26.88 -18.22 2.42
N VAL A 741 26.83 -17.11 3.18
CA VAL A 741 25.60 -16.53 3.70
C VAL A 741 24.70 -16.11 2.53
N LEU A 742 25.26 -15.40 1.55
CA LEU A 742 24.50 -14.91 0.39
C LEU A 742 23.88 -16.05 -0.43
N LEU A 743 24.62 -17.13 -0.68
CA LEU A 743 24.12 -18.29 -1.43
C LEU A 743 23.03 -19.08 -0.70
N SER A 744 22.85 -18.87 0.61
CA SER A 744 21.78 -19.54 1.37
C SER A 744 20.44 -18.82 1.26
N LEU A 745 20.38 -17.55 0.83
CA LEU A 745 19.17 -16.73 0.78
C LEU A 745 18.11 -17.27 -0.20
N PRO A 746 18.45 -17.70 -1.42
CA PRO A 746 17.45 -18.19 -2.38
C PRO A 746 16.66 -19.42 -1.91
N LEU A 747 17.15 -20.13 -0.89
CA LEU A 747 16.48 -21.33 -0.36
C LEU A 747 15.13 -21.06 0.28
N SER A 748 14.85 -19.82 0.66
CA SER A 748 13.57 -19.42 1.24
C SER A 748 12.44 -19.28 0.22
N ILE A 749 12.79 -19.03 -1.05
CA ILE A 749 11.81 -18.70 -2.10
C ILE A 749 10.79 -19.84 -2.28
N VAL A 750 11.25 -21.10 -2.24
CA VAL A 750 10.34 -22.25 -2.41
C VAL A 750 9.23 -22.28 -1.36
N GLY A 751 9.57 -22.00 -0.09
CA GLY A 751 8.58 -21.99 0.99
C GLY A 751 7.64 -20.81 0.91
N ALA A 752 8.14 -19.65 0.55
CA ALA A 752 7.32 -18.45 0.35
C ALA A 752 6.32 -18.67 -0.80
N MET A 753 6.78 -19.14 -1.97
CA MET A 753 5.92 -19.39 -3.12
C MET A 753 4.89 -20.51 -2.85
N PHE A 754 5.30 -21.57 -2.16
CA PHE A 754 4.40 -22.66 -1.80
C PHE A 754 3.31 -22.21 -0.81
N ALA A 755 3.65 -21.37 0.15
CA ALA A 755 2.70 -20.81 1.09
C ALA A 755 1.70 -19.88 0.41
N LEU A 756 2.15 -18.97 -0.47
CA LEU A 756 1.29 -18.10 -1.27
C LEU A 756 0.33 -18.91 -2.16
N LEU A 757 0.82 -19.97 -2.81
CA LEU A 757 0.00 -20.84 -3.65
C LEU A 757 -1.11 -21.56 -2.85
N ILE A 758 -0.79 -22.12 -1.67
CA ILE A 758 -1.76 -22.81 -0.84
C ILE A 758 -2.84 -21.87 -0.30
N THR A 759 -2.44 -20.68 0.10
CA THR A 759 -3.37 -19.68 0.65
C THR A 759 -4.08 -18.87 -0.43
N GLN A 760 -3.78 -19.11 -1.71
CA GLN A 760 -4.29 -18.34 -2.85
C GLN A 760 -4.06 -16.83 -2.71
N SER A 761 -2.96 -16.47 -2.06
CA SER A 761 -2.56 -15.07 -1.87
C SER A 761 -1.82 -14.55 -3.10
N ASP A 762 -2.00 -13.26 -3.42
CA ASP A 762 -1.40 -12.65 -4.60
C ASP A 762 0.13 -12.50 -4.50
N PHE A 763 0.81 -12.77 -5.62
CA PHE A 763 2.21 -12.40 -5.80
C PHE A 763 2.30 -10.97 -6.35
N GLY A 764 2.20 -10.00 -5.46
CA GLY A 764 2.16 -8.57 -5.77
C GLY A 764 3.12 -7.77 -4.90
N MET A 765 2.85 -6.48 -4.81
CA MET A 765 3.63 -5.51 -4.06
C MET A 765 3.90 -5.95 -2.61
N ILE A 766 2.88 -6.40 -1.93
CA ILE A 766 2.92 -6.74 -0.50
C ILE A 766 3.73 -8.03 -0.25
N SER A 767 3.56 -9.05 -1.08
CA SER A 767 4.35 -10.29 -0.98
C SER A 767 5.82 -10.09 -1.34
N LEU A 768 6.13 -9.17 -2.27
CA LEU A 768 7.52 -8.78 -2.60
C LEU A 768 8.21 -8.12 -1.39
N ILE A 769 7.52 -7.27 -0.64
CA ILE A 769 8.03 -6.73 0.64
C ILE A 769 8.35 -7.88 1.59
N GLY A 770 7.46 -8.87 1.70
CA GLY A 770 7.68 -10.08 2.50
C GLY A 770 8.94 -10.85 2.09
N LEU A 771 9.21 -10.97 0.79
CA LEU A 771 10.43 -11.61 0.30
C LEU A 771 11.71 -10.85 0.66
N ILE A 772 11.70 -9.51 0.53
CA ILE A 772 12.87 -8.71 0.95
C ILE A 772 13.07 -8.80 2.46
N PHE A 773 11.98 -8.78 3.22
CA PHE A 773 12.02 -8.96 4.68
C PHE A 773 12.64 -10.31 5.05
N LEU A 774 12.24 -11.35 4.34
CA LEU A 774 12.76 -12.71 4.51
C LEU A 774 14.27 -12.78 4.28
N LEU A 775 14.81 -12.06 3.28
CA LEU A 775 16.26 -12.03 3.03
C LEU A 775 17.04 -11.50 4.23
N GLY A 776 16.55 -10.43 4.87
CA GLY A 776 17.20 -9.87 6.05
C GLY A 776 17.09 -10.73 7.31
N LEU A 777 16.06 -11.59 7.41
CA LEU A 777 15.90 -12.51 8.54
C LEU A 777 16.79 -13.74 8.46
N LEU A 778 17.07 -14.22 7.24
CA LEU A 778 17.76 -15.48 7.02
C LEU A 778 19.25 -15.42 7.27
N ASP A 779 19.88 -14.30 6.94
CA ASP A 779 21.31 -14.10 7.10
C ASP A 779 21.77 -14.25 8.55
N LYS A 780 20.91 -13.84 9.51
CA LYS A 780 21.19 -13.91 10.94
C LYS A 780 21.54 -15.32 11.40
N ASN A 781 20.76 -16.33 10.97
CA ASN A 781 21.01 -17.72 11.34
C ASN A 781 22.33 -18.24 10.74
N ALA A 782 22.60 -17.89 9.49
CA ALA A 782 23.83 -18.26 8.81
C ALA A 782 25.06 -17.57 9.43
N ILE A 783 24.96 -16.26 9.73
CA ILE A 783 26.01 -15.48 10.40
C ILE A 783 26.39 -16.10 11.75
N LEU A 784 25.37 -16.41 12.60
CA LEU A 784 25.60 -17.00 13.92
C LEU A 784 26.25 -18.39 13.83
N LEU A 785 25.86 -19.22 12.86
CA LEU A 785 26.47 -20.53 12.63
C LEU A 785 27.94 -20.39 12.19
N MET A 786 28.20 -19.49 11.26
CA MET A 786 29.55 -19.28 10.70
C MET A 786 30.51 -18.69 11.74
N ASP A 787 30.10 -17.63 12.44
CA ASP A 787 30.94 -16.99 13.46
C ASP A 787 31.33 -17.95 14.58
N TYR A 788 30.37 -18.72 15.11
CA TYR A 788 30.65 -19.68 16.17
C TYR A 788 31.53 -20.86 15.69
N THR A 789 31.35 -21.30 14.46
CA THR A 789 32.23 -22.31 13.86
C THR A 789 33.66 -21.78 13.75
N ASN A 790 33.86 -20.54 13.32
CA ASN A 790 35.18 -19.92 13.22
C ASN A 790 35.83 -19.75 14.60
N GLN A 791 35.04 -19.33 15.63
CA GLN A 791 35.55 -19.24 17.01
C GLN A 791 36.07 -20.59 17.55
N LEU A 792 35.36 -21.70 17.29
CA LEU A 792 35.80 -23.04 17.68
C LEU A 792 37.05 -23.51 16.92
N ARG A 793 37.17 -23.12 15.64
CA ARG A 793 38.36 -23.41 14.84
C ARG A 793 39.56 -22.60 15.32
N GLU A 794 39.43 -21.36 15.69
CA GLU A 794 40.48 -20.55 16.32
C GLU A 794 40.96 -21.15 17.66
N GLN A 795 40.09 -21.88 18.37
CA GLN A 795 40.44 -22.62 19.58
C GLN A 795 41.15 -23.98 19.27
N GLY A 796 41.42 -24.28 17.97
CA GLY A 796 42.12 -25.46 17.54
C GLY A 796 41.25 -26.68 17.23
N MET A 797 39.93 -26.54 17.18
CA MET A 797 39.03 -27.63 16.82
C MET A 797 39.06 -27.91 15.30
N SER A 798 39.04 -29.18 14.90
CA SER A 798 38.98 -29.53 13.48
C SER A 798 37.68 -29.06 12.84
N ARG A 799 37.68 -28.70 11.56
CA ARG A 799 36.55 -28.18 10.81
C ARG A 799 35.25 -29.00 11.02
N HIS A 800 35.36 -30.32 10.84
CA HIS A 800 34.21 -31.23 10.96
C HIS A 800 33.60 -31.22 12.38
N HIS A 801 34.46 -31.29 13.41
CA HIS A 801 34.01 -31.27 14.80
C HIS A 801 33.49 -29.90 15.21
N ALA A 802 34.07 -28.80 14.73
CA ALA A 802 33.60 -27.43 15.00
C ALA A 802 32.18 -27.24 14.43
N ILE A 803 31.92 -27.69 13.19
CA ILE A 803 30.59 -27.60 12.56
C ILE A 803 29.54 -28.39 13.35
N LEU A 804 29.82 -29.67 13.69
CA LEU A 804 28.90 -30.49 14.46
C LEU A 804 28.60 -29.87 15.83
N LYS A 805 29.63 -29.36 16.51
CA LYS A 805 29.50 -28.73 17.83
C LYS A 805 28.71 -27.44 17.77
N THR A 806 28.97 -26.62 16.76
CA THR A 806 28.19 -25.38 16.49
C THR A 806 26.72 -25.73 16.30
N GLY A 807 26.41 -26.72 15.45
CA GLY A 807 25.06 -27.17 15.21
C GLY A 807 24.34 -27.60 16.47
N GLU A 808 25.01 -28.38 17.34
CA GLU A 808 24.43 -28.80 18.63
C GLU A 808 24.05 -27.62 19.55
N ILE A 809 24.92 -26.60 19.61
CA ILE A 809 24.73 -25.46 20.51
C ILE A 809 23.72 -24.46 19.95
N ARG A 810 23.74 -24.23 18.61
CA ARG A 810 22.92 -23.20 17.96
C ARG A 810 21.55 -23.68 17.51
N LEU A 811 21.26 -25.00 17.49
CA LEU A 811 19.96 -25.53 17.09
C LEU A 811 18.81 -24.97 17.92
N ARG A 812 18.95 -24.95 19.24
CA ARG A 812 17.89 -24.48 20.15
C ARG A 812 17.60 -22.97 19.99
N PRO A 813 18.60 -22.06 20.01
CA PRO A 813 18.40 -20.65 19.69
C PRO A 813 17.71 -20.42 18.34
N ILE A 814 18.15 -21.07 17.27
CA ILE A 814 17.59 -20.90 15.92
C ILE A 814 16.13 -21.33 15.87
N ILE A 815 15.76 -22.48 16.43
CA ILE A 815 14.37 -22.93 16.47
C ILE A 815 13.51 -21.97 17.32
N MET A 816 14.04 -21.48 18.44
CA MET A 816 13.34 -20.53 19.30
C MET A 816 13.02 -19.22 18.58
N THR A 817 14.00 -18.63 17.92
CA THR A 817 13.82 -17.37 17.20
C THR A 817 12.86 -17.54 16.02
N THR A 818 13.02 -18.60 15.23
CA THR A 818 12.11 -18.91 14.11
C THR A 818 10.68 -19.14 14.60
N ALA A 819 10.48 -19.93 15.66
CA ALA A 819 9.16 -20.19 16.22
C ALA A 819 8.51 -18.90 16.78
N SER A 820 9.29 -18.06 17.46
CA SER A 820 8.82 -16.77 17.98
C SER A 820 8.36 -15.84 16.84
N THR A 821 9.13 -15.76 15.77
CA THR A 821 8.80 -14.94 14.61
C THR A 821 7.56 -15.46 13.86
N ILE A 822 7.47 -16.79 13.61
CA ILE A 822 6.33 -17.42 12.95
C ILE A 822 5.04 -17.19 13.77
N LEU A 823 5.07 -17.47 15.07
CA LEU A 823 3.89 -17.34 15.92
C LEU A 823 3.54 -15.87 16.19
N GLY A 824 4.53 -14.96 16.22
CA GLY A 824 4.28 -13.53 16.25
C GLY A 824 3.59 -12.99 14.98
N MET A 825 3.83 -13.60 13.82
CA MET A 825 3.18 -13.23 12.56
C MET A 825 1.86 -13.97 12.30
N LEU A 826 1.54 -15.01 13.10
CA LEU A 826 0.36 -15.84 12.90
C LEU A 826 -0.96 -15.03 12.91
N PRO A 827 -1.20 -14.06 13.82
CA PRO A 827 -2.42 -13.26 13.79
C PRO A 827 -2.62 -12.52 12.45
N ILE A 828 -1.53 -12.04 11.85
CA ILE A 828 -1.54 -11.35 10.56
C ILE A 828 -1.78 -12.35 9.41
N ALA A 829 -1.15 -13.52 9.46
CA ALA A 829 -1.27 -14.55 8.42
C ALA A 829 -2.67 -15.19 8.37
N VAL A 830 -3.36 -15.27 9.51
CA VAL A 830 -4.74 -15.79 9.58
C VAL A 830 -5.73 -14.82 8.93
N GLY A 831 -5.38 -13.54 8.82
CA GLY A 831 -6.18 -12.56 8.08
C GLY A 831 -7.47 -12.19 8.80
N LEU A 832 -7.43 -11.86 10.08
CA LEU A 832 -8.59 -11.43 10.86
C LEU A 832 -8.75 -9.91 10.84
N GLY A 833 -9.99 -9.44 10.67
CA GLY A 833 -10.38 -8.03 10.72
C GLY A 833 -10.16 -7.26 9.41
N ALA A 834 -10.70 -6.04 9.35
CA ALA A 834 -10.63 -5.17 8.18
C ALA A 834 -9.19 -4.90 7.72
N GLY A 835 -8.96 -4.85 6.41
CA GLY A 835 -7.64 -4.65 5.81
C GLY A 835 -6.67 -5.84 5.96
N ALA A 836 -7.17 -7.02 6.34
CA ALA A 836 -6.38 -8.23 6.46
C ALA A 836 -5.77 -8.64 5.12
N GLU A 837 -6.48 -8.44 4.02
CA GLU A 837 -6.06 -8.76 2.66
C GLU A 837 -4.74 -8.07 2.27
N LEU A 838 -4.49 -6.85 2.79
CA LEU A 838 -3.23 -6.14 2.60
C LEU A 838 -2.06 -6.77 3.37
N ARG A 839 -2.33 -7.39 4.50
CA ARG A 839 -1.30 -7.85 5.45
C ARG A 839 -0.96 -9.32 5.27
N GLN A 840 -1.96 -10.13 4.95
CA GLN A 840 -1.88 -11.59 4.88
C GLN A 840 -0.83 -12.11 3.89
N PRO A 841 -0.75 -11.65 2.61
CA PRO A 841 0.19 -12.19 1.63
C PRO A 841 1.65 -12.08 2.08
N MET A 842 1.99 -10.99 2.74
CA MET A 842 3.33 -10.77 3.26
C MET A 842 3.66 -11.72 4.42
N ALA A 843 2.76 -11.82 5.43
CA ALA A 843 2.98 -12.69 6.57
C ALA A 843 3.07 -14.16 6.14
N VAL A 844 2.22 -14.57 5.20
CA VAL A 844 2.23 -15.92 4.61
C VAL A 844 3.55 -16.22 3.90
N ALA A 845 4.02 -15.29 3.04
CA ALA A 845 5.31 -15.44 2.35
C ALA A 845 6.47 -15.58 3.36
N ILE A 846 6.47 -14.74 4.41
CA ILE A 846 7.51 -14.78 5.45
C ILE A 846 7.45 -16.09 6.24
N ILE A 847 6.28 -16.52 6.69
CA ILE A 847 6.13 -17.77 7.45
C ILE A 847 6.59 -18.97 6.61
N GLY A 848 6.10 -19.09 5.37
CA GLY A 848 6.48 -20.16 4.46
C GLY A 848 7.98 -20.19 4.19
N GLY A 849 8.54 -19.03 3.90
CA GLY A 849 9.98 -18.87 3.68
C GLY A 849 10.82 -19.17 4.92
N LEU A 850 10.41 -18.73 6.12
CA LEU A 850 11.11 -19.01 7.37
C LEU A 850 11.12 -20.51 7.71
N ILE A 851 10.00 -21.23 7.52
CA ILE A 851 9.94 -22.66 7.76
C ILE A 851 10.97 -23.39 6.91
N THR A 852 10.94 -23.17 5.62
CA THR A 852 11.85 -23.86 4.67
C THR A 852 13.30 -23.43 4.86
N SER A 853 13.55 -22.15 5.00
CA SER A 853 14.91 -21.65 5.15
C SER A 853 15.57 -22.06 6.46
N SER A 854 14.82 -22.12 7.58
CA SER A 854 15.38 -22.57 8.87
C SER A 854 15.85 -24.01 8.81
N VAL A 855 15.07 -24.87 8.12
CA VAL A 855 15.47 -26.26 7.90
C VAL A 855 16.66 -26.35 6.94
N LEU A 856 16.59 -25.66 5.82
CA LEU A 856 17.61 -25.74 4.78
C LEU A 856 18.92 -25.04 5.20
N SER A 857 18.88 -23.90 5.88
CA SER A 857 20.09 -23.19 6.31
C SER A 857 20.89 -23.99 7.34
N LEU A 858 20.22 -24.69 8.28
CA LEU A 858 20.88 -25.58 9.24
C LEU A 858 21.67 -26.72 8.58
N ILE A 859 21.32 -27.09 7.34
CA ILE A 859 21.93 -28.19 6.59
C ILE A 859 22.83 -27.65 5.49
N VAL A 860 22.34 -26.71 4.68
CA VAL A 860 23.01 -26.24 3.46
C VAL A 860 24.17 -25.31 3.77
N VAL A 861 24.03 -24.39 4.75
CA VAL A 861 25.11 -23.44 5.11
C VAL A 861 26.40 -24.17 5.53
N PRO A 862 26.38 -25.16 6.45
CA PRO A 862 27.54 -25.96 6.79
C PRO A 862 28.14 -26.69 5.61
N VAL A 863 27.35 -27.26 4.71
CA VAL A 863 27.80 -27.97 3.52
C VAL A 863 28.46 -27.01 2.51
N LEU A 864 27.81 -25.87 2.23
CA LEU A 864 28.38 -24.80 1.38
C LEU A 864 29.73 -24.31 1.90
N TYR A 865 29.80 -24.04 3.22
CA TYR A 865 31.05 -23.62 3.85
C TYR A 865 32.19 -24.60 3.57
N THR A 866 31.96 -25.92 3.77
CA THR A 866 32.98 -26.93 3.51
C THR A 866 33.36 -27.06 2.04
N LEU A 867 32.39 -26.91 1.12
CA LEU A 867 32.66 -26.99 -0.33
C LEU A 867 33.48 -25.81 -0.85
N LEU A 868 33.10 -24.59 -0.42
CA LEU A 868 33.79 -23.37 -0.85
C LEU A 868 35.21 -23.28 -0.26
N GLU A 869 35.40 -23.74 0.99
CA GLU A 869 36.71 -23.79 1.60
C GLU A 869 37.63 -24.82 0.86
N ASP A 870 37.11 -26.04 0.59
CA ASP A 870 37.85 -27.05 -0.20
C ASP A 870 38.18 -26.54 -1.63
N ALA A 871 37.29 -25.74 -2.24
CA ALA A 871 37.56 -25.12 -3.56
C ALA A 871 38.60 -24.01 -3.46
N GLY A 872 38.57 -23.19 -2.41
CA GLY A 872 39.54 -22.16 -2.10
C GLY A 872 40.94 -22.74 -1.89
N GLU A 873 41.06 -23.80 -1.07
CA GLU A 873 42.33 -24.50 -0.88
C GLU A 873 42.93 -25.03 -2.19
N LYS A 874 42.12 -25.63 -3.07
CA LYS A 874 42.56 -26.09 -4.39
C LYS A 874 43.06 -24.98 -5.30
N LEU A 875 42.41 -23.80 -5.29
CA LEU A 875 42.82 -22.64 -6.11
C LEU A 875 44.10 -21.96 -5.58
N PHE A 876 44.35 -21.98 -4.27
CA PHE A 876 45.55 -21.39 -3.66
C PHE A 876 46.77 -22.35 -3.67
N PHE A 877 46.57 -23.67 -3.70
CA PHE A 877 47.64 -24.65 -3.78
C PHE A 877 48.05 -24.98 -5.23
N GLN A 878 47.35 -24.48 -6.25
CA GLN A 878 47.77 -24.56 -7.67
C GLN A 878 48.58 -23.33 -8.14
N LYS A 879 48.87 -22.37 -7.27
CA LYS A 879 49.81 -21.29 -7.45
C LYS A 879 51.00 -21.52 -6.51
#